data_a9f9fbbac4309a138b2b5092946bfea9
#
_entry.id   a9f9fbbac4309a138b2b5092946bfea9
#
_cell.length_a   1.000
_cell.length_b   1.000
_cell.length_c   1.000
_cell.angle_alpha   90.00
_cell.angle_beta   90.00
_cell.angle_gamma   90.00
#
_symmetry.space_group_name_H-M   'P 1'
#
loop_
_entity.id
_entity.type
_entity.pdbx_description
1 polymer ?
#
loop_
_entity_poly.entity_id
_entity_poly.type
_entity_poly.pdbx_seq_one_letter_code
_entity_poly.pdbx_strand_id
1 'polypeptide(L)'
;LKKTNVRVATGQVNAEDVQLSVGSSTQEVTVQGTTAVLQTQRADVRTEITGHAIRNLPLNVYRNFQVVTLLAPGVFSTSAISDTYPNGLASGPERSMSIYSNGLPSRINNNRVDGATSINIFLPDHMLIIPPAETIQEVNVQTANYTVERGLTAGAATDVITKSGTNELHGSLYAFHTNNALVARNFFDFSPTKAKRIHNNGGVTVGGPILRNKLFFFGNWDGYFERKSSASTALLPPQEYRQGDYRSALGLPLFDNQGRPVNVCTTEGGTTQLRQGMVFDPATGDQANATGRCVFSHNGQINVMPPSRIVQGAQRFWPRLGAPSVSGPVTVNTPYNHSYNQDNAFNRNIGIAKVDWNRNDRHTIWGKWNLQDSLVVTPMSFGDAGGPSGFSGDIITQIGTIGHTWMLTPATVLTGHFGLARQKTDTINGLSGEPLGKTVLGVPGMNEPVSDVRYSGMPALGMAGWAALGNADSSTPYVRRDWTFTISQNLTHMRGRHEFRMGIDMGANYLNHFQPELCCIRGRLDFAQGITSINLPASTATPANGQFMELYTSATPSASTLAGRGFSPFLQNSVAAFNLGLANQVQKSIQFIDFNVHSWQYGLYFGDRFKATSKLTLDLGLRWEYYPMVRRGGPFAFERYDPDANAMLLGGLGGNPEDLGVTTSKRLFSPRVGVAYRIGDKTAVRSGYGIAIDSMPLERPLRGFYPMVIAATFFNPSTFVSGFLPYTNFSTGIPVLQGPDVSSGRITPPGNVEIHFVPPGKFKRGYVQSWNLSIERKLPAEVLLNVAYVGNRFVHEMNGRDINAAPLGAGSAGQPLARYGRFITTPSYEGYLDSKYHSLQVSVNRRTARGLFLQGSYTWSRTMAYADDNTYGNQLRFNCPPSPAVPEGCLELNYGPTSFDRTHMAKAAFVWELPFGAGHALKSSHQAVNTVIGGWQLNGIFTVMNGAPLQISQSRNGLNTPGTPQNPYVARQPEYIKKEASFDAYSGIYWFNPDAFVPNFTNNEIGNI
;
A
#
# COMPACT_ATOMS: atom_id res chain seq x y z
N LEU A 1 45.61 -19.50 25.69
CA LEU A 1 44.63 -18.43 25.80
C LEU A 1 43.26 -18.96 25.40
N LYS A 2 42.27 -18.99 26.31
CA LYS A 2 40.88 -19.33 26.03
C LYS A 2 40.05 -18.06 26.17
N LYS A 3 39.43 -17.60 25.10
CA LYS A 3 38.46 -16.51 25.15
C LYS A 3 37.05 -17.10 25.18
N THR A 4 36.30 -16.81 26.24
CA THR A 4 34.91 -17.24 26.38
C THR A 4 33.99 -16.09 26.03
N ASN A 5 32.75 -16.40 25.65
CA ASN A 5 31.68 -15.43 25.31
C ASN A 5 31.96 -14.60 24.03
N VAL A 6 32.70 -15.16 23.08
CA VAL A 6 32.80 -14.56 21.75
C VAL A 6 31.44 -14.71 21.05
N ARG A 7 30.77 -13.58 20.85
CA ARG A 7 29.47 -13.59 20.17
C ARG A 7 29.68 -13.68 18.66
N VAL A 8 29.09 -14.67 18.04
CA VAL A 8 29.01 -14.78 16.57
C VAL A 8 27.62 -14.34 16.13
N ALA A 9 27.50 -13.19 15.45
CA ALA A 9 26.26 -12.69 14.91
C ALA A 9 26.21 -12.94 13.40
N THR A 10 24.98 -13.14 12.87
CA THR A 10 24.78 -13.47 11.46
C THR A 10 25.30 -12.37 10.55
N GLY A 11 26.15 -12.75 9.60
CA GLY A 11 26.75 -11.81 8.65
C GLY A 11 27.71 -10.81 9.28
N GLN A 12 28.14 -10.98 10.52
CA GLN A 12 29.19 -10.19 11.15
C GLN A 12 30.52 -10.93 11.09
N VAL A 13 31.59 -10.18 10.84
CA VAL A 13 32.97 -10.64 11.07
C VAL A 13 33.38 -10.11 12.42
N ASN A 14 33.58 -11.00 13.38
CA ASN A 14 34.18 -10.66 14.66
C ASN A 14 35.70 -10.75 14.52
N ALA A 15 36.36 -9.59 14.53
CA ALA A 15 37.82 -9.57 14.62
C ALA A 15 38.20 -9.54 16.09
N GLU A 16 38.92 -10.56 16.52
CA GLU A 16 39.47 -10.66 17.84
C GLU A 16 40.99 -10.59 17.72
N ASP A 17 41.57 -9.43 18.02
CA ASP A 17 43.02 -9.29 18.11
C ASP A 17 43.50 -9.94 19.41
N VAL A 18 44.24 -11.01 19.31
CA VAL A 18 44.84 -11.69 20.45
C VAL A 18 46.32 -11.33 20.51
N GLN A 19 46.69 -10.57 21.52
CA GLN A 19 48.12 -10.25 21.79
C GLN A 19 48.71 -11.41 22.61
N LEU A 20 49.60 -12.16 21.99
CA LEU A 20 50.38 -13.18 22.67
C LEU A 20 51.61 -12.55 23.31
N SER A 21 51.72 -12.59 24.64
CA SER A 21 52.98 -12.29 25.35
C SER A 21 53.76 -13.56 25.52
N VAL A 22 55.03 -13.49 25.19
CA VAL A 22 55.98 -14.60 25.48
C VAL A 22 56.27 -14.59 27.00
N GLY A 23 55.69 -15.56 27.70
CA GLY A 23 55.86 -15.69 29.14
C GLY A 23 55.51 -17.10 29.63
N SER A 24 56.18 -17.59 30.61
CA SER A 24 56.20 -18.93 31.17
C SER A 24 54.81 -19.56 31.40
N SER A 25 54.72 -20.83 31.18
CA SER A 25 53.59 -21.79 31.27
C SER A 25 52.61 -21.53 32.40
N THR A 26 51.28 -21.77 32.06
CA THR A 26 50.16 -21.97 33.00
C THR A 26 49.54 -20.74 33.66
N GLN A 27 49.00 -19.82 32.88
CA GLN A 27 47.90 -19.00 33.33
C GLN A 27 46.79 -18.95 32.26
N GLU A 28 45.62 -19.51 32.57
CA GLU A 28 44.45 -19.39 31.75
C GLU A 28 43.82 -18.01 32.01
N VAL A 29 43.96 -17.09 31.05
CA VAL A 29 43.29 -15.77 31.13
C VAL A 29 41.96 -15.89 30.45
N THR A 30 40.89 -15.90 31.20
CA THR A 30 39.51 -15.84 30.67
C THR A 30 39.13 -14.39 30.48
N VAL A 31 39.01 -13.95 29.24
CA VAL A 31 38.54 -12.61 28.89
C VAL A 31 37.05 -12.70 28.57
N GLN A 32 36.18 -12.08 29.41
CA GLN A 32 34.75 -11.96 29.14
C GLN A 32 34.51 -10.81 28.17
N GLY A 33 34.07 -11.15 26.95
CA GLY A 33 33.76 -10.15 25.89
C GLY A 33 32.34 -9.59 26.04
N THR A 34 32.12 -8.65 26.96
CA THR A 34 30.82 -7.94 27.12
C THR A 34 30.78 -6.54 26.48
N THR A 35 31.85 -6.13 25.80
CA THR A 35 32.07 -4.77 25.31
C THR A 35 31.37 -4.51 23.98
N ALA A 36 30.80 -3.30 23.80
CA ALA A 36 30.31 -2.82 22.50
C ALA A 36 31.51 -2.77 21.52
N VAL A 37 31.44 -3.52 20.43
CA VAL A 37 32.54 -3.67 19.46
C VAL A 37 32.39 -2.59 18.39
N LEU A 38 33.44 -1.76 18.23
CA LEU A 38 33.55 -0.82 17.10
C LEU A 38 33.56 -1.57 15.77
N GLN A 39 32.80 -1.06 14.81
CA GLN A 39 32.79 -1.60 13.44
C GLN A 39 34.01 -1.10 12.67
N THR A 40 35.08 -1.85 12.70
CA THR A 40 36.39 -1.46 12.10
C THR A 40 36.70 -2.13 10.78
N GLN A 41 35.82 -3.03 10.30
CA GLN A 41 36.09 -3.84 9.12
C GLN A 41 35.02 -3.74 8.01
N ARG A 42 34.00 -2.88 8.17
CA ARG A 42 32.88 -2.75 7.26
C ARG A 42 32.43 -1.31 7.12
N ALA A 43 31.92 -0.93 5.95
CA ALA A 43 31.41 0.40 5.65
C ALA A 43 29.87 0.43 5.51
N ASP A 44 29.17 -0.72 5.61
CA ASP A 44 27.73 -0.80 5.51
C ASP A 44 27.01 -0.11 6.68
N VAL A 45 25.83 0.46 6.39
CA VAL A 45 24.94 1.04 7.41
C VAL A 45 24.00 -0.06 7.87
N ARG A 46 24.14 -0.50 9.11
CA ARG A 46 23.45 -1.66 9.65
C ARG A 46 22.96 -1.43 11.07
N THR A 47 21.79 -2.02 11.36
CA THR A 47 21.22 -2.13 12.71
C THR A 47 20.94 -3.59 13.03
N GLU A 48 21.48 -4.07 14.15
CA GLU A 48 21.28 -5.42 14.66
C GLU A 48 20.39 -5.36 15.91
N ILE A 49 19.36 -6.20 15.95
CA ILE A 49 18.41 -6.27 17.06
C ILE A 49 18.35 -7.70 17.56
N THR A 50 18.66 -7.91 18.81
CA THR A 50 18.71 -9.25 19.42
C THR A 50 17.33 -9.75 19.78
N GLY A 51 17.13 -11.06 19.76
CA GLY A 51 15.88 -11.68 20.21
C GLY A 51 15.53 -11.36 21.67
N HIS A 52 16.53 -11.10 22.53
CA HIS A 52 16.28 -10.61 23.88
C HIS A 52 15.58 -9.23 23.88
N ALA A 53 16.07 -8.29 23.12
CA ALA A 53 15.44 -6.97 22.98
C ALA A 53 14.02 -7.10 22.39
N ILE A 54 13.85 -7.91 21.33
CA ILE A 54 12.56 -8.11 20.66
C ILE A 54 11.49 -8.64 21.63
N ARG A 55 11.83 -9.61 22.48
CA ARG A 55 10.87 -10.18 23.45
C ARG A 55 10.51 -9.25 24.59
N ASN A 56 11.45 -8.40 25.02
CA ASN A 56 11.27 -7.54 26.20
C ASN A 56 10.73 -6.15 25.86
N LEU A 57 10.86 -5.69 24.60
CA LEU A 57 10.30 -4.40 24.19
C LEU A 57 8.78 -4.48 24.05
N PRO A 58 8.04 -3.39 24.36
CA PRO A 58 6.60 -3.31 24.22
C PRO A 58 6.21 -3.22 22.74
N LEU A 59 6.08 -4.37 22.08
CA LEU A 59 5.61 -4.44 20.70
C LEU A 59 4.14 -4.05 20.62
N ASN A 60 3.67 -3.68 19.42
CA ASN A 60 2.27 -3.38 19.17
C ASN A 60 1.36 -4.61 19.46
N VAL A 61 0.05 -4.42 19.41
CA VAL A 61 -0.94 -5.48 19.70
C VAL A 61 -0.78 -6.74 18.85
N TYR A 62 -0.19 -6.62 17.66
CA TYR A 62 0.08 -7.75 16.78
C TYR A 62 1.40 -8.46 17.09
N ARG A 63 2.16 -7.97 18.07
CA ARG A 63 3.52 -8.43 18.38
C ARG A 63 4.43 -8.55 17.17
N ASN A 64 4.23 -7.64 16.22
CA ASN A 64 5.00 -7.61 14.99
C ASN A 64 6.43 -7.11 15.26
N PHE A 65 7.42 -7.96 15.04
CA PHE A 65 8.83 -7.60 15.22
C PHE A 65 9.30 -6.45 14.31
N GLN A 66 8.60 -6.16 13.22
CA GLN A 66 8.97 -5.06 12.31
C GLN A 66 8.98 -3.70 13.02
N VAL A 67 8.24 -3.54 14.13
CA VAL A 67 8.29 -2.33 14.97
C VAL A 67 9.72 -2.04 15.44
N VAL A 68 10.53 -3.05 15.75
CA VAL A 68 11.91 -2.83 16.19
C VAL A 68 12.85 -2.52 15.02
N THR A 69 12.52 -2.88 13.80
CA THR A 69 13.30 -2.47 12.61
C THR A 69 13.23 -0.96 12.38
N LEU A 70 12.16 -0.32 12.86
CA LEU A 70 11.98 1.13 12.79
C LEU A 70 12.98 1.88 13.68
N LEU A 71 13.67 1.23 14.63
CA LEU A 71 14.73 1.83 15.44
C LEU A 71 15.99 2.17 14.64
N ALA A 72 16.14 1.57 13.45
CA ALA A 72 17.23 1.91 12.54
C ALA A 72 17.12 3.38 12.07
N PRO A 73 18.23 4.12 11.99
CA PRO A 73 18.23 5.47 11.46
C PRO A 73 17.70 5.51 10.03
N GLY A 74 16.90 6.53 9.67
CA GLY A 74 16.33 6.71 8.33
C GLY A 74 15.25 5.70 7.95
N VAL A 75 14.84 4.80 8.86
CA VAL A 75 13.80 3.78 8.61
C VAL A 75 12.50 4.18 9.32
N PHE A 76 11.38 4.15 8.64
CA PHE A 76 10.07 4.41 9.24
C PHE A 76 8.95 3.67 8.49
N SER A 77 7.75 3.71 9.04
CA SER A 77 6.55 3.19 8.37
C SER A 77 5.41 4.20 8.53
N THR A 78 4.62 4.36 7.49
CA THR A 78 3.40 5.17 7.53
C THR A 78 2.27 4.48 8.29
N SER A 79 2.33 3.16 8.43
CA SER A 79 1.35 2.31 9.13
C SER A 79 1.73 1.99 10.57
N ALA A 80 2.93 2.38 11.03
CA ALA A 80 3.46 1.97 12.34
C ALA A 80 2.71 2.54 13.56
N ILE A 81 2.05 3.68 13.40
CA ILE A 81 1.40 4.42 14.49
C ILE A 81 -0.08 4.06 14.62
N SER A 82 -0.66 3.49 13.59
CA SER A 82 -2.07 3.13 13.53
C SER A 82 -2.26 1.63 13.74
N ASP A 83 -3.13 1.26 14.68
CA ASP A 83 -3.68 -0.11 14.74
C ASP A 83 -4.56 -0.42 13.52
N THR A 84 -4.76 0.56 12.67
CA THR A 84 -5.44 0.46 11.40
C THR A 84 -4.39 0.24 10.33
N TYR A 85 -4.22 -0.99 9.88
CA TYR A 85 -3.52 -1.27 8.65
C TYR A 85 -4.41 -0.83 7.50
N PRO A 86 -4.03 0.15 6.67
CA PRO A 86 -4.88 0.64 5.59
C PRO A 86 -5.25 -0.48 4.59
N ASN A 87 -4.40 -1.50 4.48
CA ASN A 87 -4.61 -2.68 3.64
C ASN A 87 -4.75 -3.95 4.47
N GLY A 88 -5.17 -3.85 5.72
CA GLY A 88 -5.19 -4.94 6.69
C GLY A 88 -6.16 -6.08 6.41
N LEU A 89 -6.57 -6.21 5.18
CA LEU A 89 -7.64 -7.05 4.77
C LEU A 89 -7.10 -8.32 4.09
N ALA A 90 -7.86 -8.89 3.23
CA ALA A 90 -7.62 -10.20 2.67
C ALA A 90 -6.33 -10.32 1.84
N SER A 91 -5.76 -9.20 1.38
CA SER A 91 -4.49 -9.21 0.62
C SER A 91 -3.23 -9.23 1.48
N GLY A 92 -3.33 -8.85 2.75
CA GLY A 92 -2.22 -8.76 3.69
C GLY A 92 -2.52 -9.33 5.07
N PRO A 93 -2.90 -10.63 5.19
CA PRO A 93 -3.28 -11.26 6.45
C PRO A 93 -2.11 -11.40 7.43
N GLU A 94 -0.90 -11.28 6.94
CA GLU A 94 0.32 -11.28 7.76
C GLU A 94 0.45 -10.05 8.63
N ARG A 95 -0.28 -8.98 8.34
CA ARG A 95 -0.17 -7.68 9.02
C ARG A 95 1.23 -7.07 8.91
N SER A 96 1.85 -7.23 7.74
CA SER A 96 3.15 -6.64 7.44
C SER A 96 3.08 -5.11 7.41
N MET A 97 4.17 -4.47 7.78
CA MET A 97 4.33 -3.03 7.71
C MET A 97 5.07 -2.66 6.43
N SER A 98 4.57 -1.65 5.72
CA SER A 98 5.31 -1.02 4.62
C SER A 98 6.43 -0.16 5.21
N ILE A 99 7.66 -0.56 4.97
CA ILE A 99 8.86 0.04 5.57
C ILE A 99 9.58 0.88 4.52
N TYR A 100 9.75 2.16 4.81
CA TYR A 100 10.55 3.10 4.02
C TYR A 100 11.94 3.21 4.62
N SER A 101 12.96 3.30 3.78
CA SER A 101 14.34 3.35 4.21
C SER A 101 15.12 4.39 3.42
N ASN A 102 15.69 5.38 4.12
CA ASN A 102 16.53 6.42 3.51
C ASN A 102 15.87 7.10 2.30
N GLY A 103 14.58 7.46 2.41
CA GLY A 103 13.82 8.11 1.34
C GLY A 103 13.55 7.24 0.11
N LEU A 104 13.73 5.93 0.21
CA LEU A 104 13.47 4.97 -0.86
C LEU A 104 12.09 4.32 -0.70
N PRO A 105 11.42 3.97 -1.82
CA PRO A 105 10.14 3.30 -1.81
C PRO A 105 10.16 1.97 -1.07
N SER A 106 9.06 1.62 -0.39
CA SER A 106 8.96 0.38 0.39
C SER A 106 9.01 -0.90 -0.46
N ARG A 107 8.60 -0.82 -1.71
CA ARG A 107 8.50 -1.95 -2.66
C ARG A 107 9.83 -2.53 -3.17
N ILE A 108 10.96 -1.83 -2.95
CA ILE A 108 12.30 -2.27 -3.39
C ILE A 108 13.13 -2.88 -2.26
N ASN A 109 12.50 -3.13 -1.11
CA ASN A 109 13.10 -3.83 0.01
C ASN A 109 13.15 -5.35 -0.24
N ASN A 110 14.10 -6.04 0.39
CA ASN A 110 14.12 -7.50 0.42
C ASN A 110 14.15 -8.00 1.86
N ASN A 111 13.15 -8.77 2.23
CA ASN A 111 13.03 -9.41 3.53
C ASN A 111 13.28 -10.91 3.39
N ARG A 112 14.20 -11.46 4.19
CA ARG A 112 14.50 -12.89 4.21
C ARG A 112 14.28 -13.46 5.61
N VAL A 113 13.69 -14.65 5.66
CA VAL A 113 13.53 -15.43 6.91
C VAL A 113 14.34 -16.70 6.76
N ASP A 114 15.41 -16.82 7.56
CA ASP A 114 16.42 -17.89 7.45
C ASP A 114 16.89 -18.10 5.99
N GLY A 115 17.16 -16.99 5.29
CA GLY A 115 17.66 -16.98 3.92
C GLY A 115 16.59 -17.00 2.82
N ALA A 116 15.43 -17.62 3.03
CA ALA A 116 14.35 -17.61 2.03
C ALA A 116 13.73 -16.22 1.92
N THR A 117 13.46 -15.76 0.70
CA THR A 117 12.73 -14.54 0.42
C THR A 117 11.30 -14.63 0.96
N SER A 118 10.91 -13.65 1.77
CA SER A 118 9.57 -13.50 2.35
C SER A 118 8.96 -12.19 1.84
N ILE A 119 8.66 -12.12 0.55
CA ILE A 119 8.05 -10.97 -0.12
C ILE A 119 6.76 -11.43 -0.78
N ASN A 120 5.69 -10.66 -0.57
CA ASN A 120 4.44 -10.83 -1.29
C ASN A 120 4.62 -10.26 -2.70
N ILE A 121 4.58 -11.08 -3.75
CA ILE A 121 4.81 -10.64 -5.14
C ILE A 121 3.76 -9.61 -5.57
N PHE A 122 2.53 -9.78 -5.09
CA PHE A 122 1.42 -8.89 -5.40
C PHE A 122 1.48 -7.57 -4.61
N LEU A 123 2.02 -7.60 -3.38
CA LEU A 123 2.27 -6.44 -2.52
C LEU A 123 3.75 -6.43 -2.12
N PRO A 124 4.65 -5.99 -3.00
CA PRO A 124 6.09 -6.14 -2.79
C PRO A 124 6.65 -5.39 -1.57
N ASP A 125 5.89 -4.49 -0.99
CA ASP A 125 6.16 -3.80 0.26
C ASP A 125 5.84 -4.64 1.52
N HIS A 126 5.22 -5.82 1.38
CA HIS A 126 4.82 -6.71 2.46
C HIS A 126 5.67 -7.98 2.54
N MET A 127 5.95 -8.43 3.76
CA MET A 127 6.44 -9.79 4.01
C MET A 127 5.30 -10.81 3.84
N LEU A 128 5.63 -12.03 3.44
CA LEU A 128 4.66 -13.14 3.34
C LEU A 128 4.28 -13.72 4.70
N ILE A 129 5.23 -13.84 5.62
CA ILE A 129 5.02 -14.32 6.99
C ILE A 129 5.78 -13.40 7.93
N ILE A 130 5.15 -13.03 9.03
CA ILE A 130 5.76 -12.33 10.16
C ILE A 130 6.05 -13.39 11.24
N PRO A 131 7.31 -13.84 11.41
CA PRO A 131 7.65 -14.78 12.47
C PRO A 131 7.27 -14.24 13.85
N PRO A 132 6.67 -15.05 14.74
CA PRO A 132 6.37 -14.63 16.10
C PRO A 132 7.63 -14.16 16.84
N ALA A 133 7.51 -13.08 17.59
CA ALA A 133 8.63 -12.46 18.32
C ALA A 133 9.42 -13.47 19.18
N GLU A 134 8.71 -14.46 19.75
CA GLU A 134 9.30 -15.50 20.61
C GLU A 134 10.19 -16.49 19.85
N THR A 135 10.04 -16.57 18.51
CA THR A 135 10.83 -17.50 17.67
C THR A 135 12.11 -16.85 17.12
N ILE A 136 12.24 -15.52 17.25
CA ILE A 136 13.34 -14.77 16.62
C ILE A 136 14.57 -14.81 17.50
N GLN A 137 15.70 -15.19 16.92
CA GLN A 137 17.03 -15.09 17.50
C GLN A 137 17.65 -13.72 17.29
N GLU A 138 17.53 -13.18 16.05
CA GLU A 138 18.16 -11.93 15.65
C GLU A 138 17.44 -11.35 14.41
N VAL A 139 17.35 -10.02 14.34
CA VAL A 139 16.97 -9.27 13.14
C VAL A 139 18.10 -8.34 12.75
N ASN A 140 18.47 -8.36 11.48
CA ASN A 140 19.53 -7.56 10.92
C ASN A 140 18.98 -6.71 9.77
N VAL A 141 19.08 -5.38 9.89
CA VAL A 141 18.58 -4.41 8.90
C VAL A 141 19.75 -3.65 8.30
N GLN A 142 19.95 -3.77 7.00
CA GLN A 142 20.96 -3.05 6.24
C GLN A 142 20.24 -2.02 5.35
N THR A 143 20.61 -0.75 5.48
CA THR A 143 19.88 0.35 4.83
C THR A 143 20.67 1.07 3.74
N ALA A 144 22.00 0.90 3.70
CA ALA A 144 22.87 1.47 2.66
C ALA A 144 24.20 0.71 2.57
N ASN A 145 24.83 0.76 1.39
CA ASN A 145 26.16 0.20 1.12
C ASN A 145 26.32 -1.25 1.58
N TYR A 146 25.33 -2.10 1.22
CA TYR A 146 25.35 -3.50 1.58
C TYR A 146 26.62 -4.19 1.10
N THR A 147 26.98 -5.27 1.80
CA THR A 147 28.04 -6.16 1.34
C THR A 147 27.66 -6.79 -0.02
N VAL A 148 28.65 -7.24 -0.78
CA VAL A 148 28.46 -7.73 -2.16
C VAL A 148 27.54 -8.95 -2.24
N GLU A 149 27.42 -9.74 -1.16
CA GLU A 149 26.55 -10.90 -1.05
C GLU A 149 25.06 -10.50 -1.07
N ARG A 150 24.77 -9.24 -0.71
CA ARG A 150 23.40 -8.74 -0.71
C ARG A 150 23.04 -8.18 -2.07
N GLY A 151 22.06 -8.79 -2.69
CA GLY A 151 21.44 -8.38 -3.93
C GLY A 151 19.95 -8.61 -3.91
N LEU A 152 19.34 -8.49 -5.07
CA LEU A 152 17.90 -8.56 -5.25
C LEU A 152 17.16 -7.57 -4.31
N THR A 153 17.79 -6.42 -4.10
CA THR A 153 17.25 -5.30 -3.30
C THR A 153 17.95 -4.01 -3.67
N ALA A 154 17.23 -2.91 -3.66
CA ALA A 154 17.79 -1.55 -3.75
C ALA A 154 17.38 -0.67 -2.54
N GLY A 155 16.43 -1.12 -1.73
CA GLY A 155 15.97 -0.51 -0.48
C GLY A 155 16.62 -1.12 0.76
N ALA A 156 15.88 -1.38 1.83
CA ALA A 156 16.40 -2.10 2.99
C ALA A 156 16.53 -3.60 2.73
N ALA A 157 17.63 -4.21 3.20
CA ALA A 157 17.77 -5.66 3.28
C ALA A 157 17.58 -6.11 4.73
N THR A 158 16.49 -6.84 5.00
CA THR A 158 16.18 -7.34 6.34
C THR A 158 16.35 -8.85 6.40
N ASP A 159 17.20 -9.32 7.33
CA ASP A 159 17.36 -10.75 7.62
C ASP A 159 16.79 -11.06 9.00
N VAL A 160 15.86 -12.00 9.04
CA VAL A 160 15.28 -12.54 10.26
C VAL A 160 15.82 -13.94 10.47
N ILE A 161 16.53 -14.15 11.55
CA ILE A 161 17.07 -15.44 11.94
C ILE A 161 16.23 -16.00 13.07
N THR A 162 15.72 -17.21 12.90
CA THR A 162 14.92 -17.86 13.92
C THR A 162 15.80 -18.77 14.80
N LYS A 163 15.30 -19.07 16.00
CA LYS A 163 15.94 -19.96 16.98
C LYS A 163 16.15 -21.37 16.44
N SER A 164 17.12 -22.05 16.98
CA SER A 164 17.42 -23.47 16.82
C SER A 164 17.34 -24.20 18.17
N GLY A 165 17.26 -25.51 18.13
CA GLY A 165 17.42 -26.36 19.31
C GLY A 165 18.86 -26.32 19.86
N THR A 166 19.03 -26.70 21.12
CA THR A 166 20.31 -26.81 21.82
C THR A 166 20.44 -28.18 22.49
N ASN A 167 21.53 -28.42 23.20
CA ASN A 167 21.68 -29.65 23.97
C ASN A 167 20.80 -29.75 25.23
N GLU A 168 20.11 -28.65 25.56
CA GLU A 168 19.18 -28.57 26.68
C GLU A 168 17.76 -28.40 26.15
N LEU A 169 16.80 -29.10 26.76
CA LEU A 169 15.39 -28.88 26.49
C LEU A 169 14.96 -27.53 27.06
N HIS A 170 14.41 -26.65 26.23
CA HIS A 170 13.93 -25.33 26.64
C HIS A 170 12.69 -24.96 25.84
N GLY A 171 11.91 -24.06 26.39
CA GLY A 171 10.69 -23.58 25.75
C GLY A 171 10.09 -22.39 26.49
N SER A 172 9.00 -21.89 25.94
CA SER A 172 8.21 -20.82 26.53
C SER A 172 6.74 -21.01 26.23
N LEU A 173 5.89 -20.64 27.19
CA LEU A 173 4.46 -20.48 27.01
C LEU A 173 4.14 -19.00 27.25
N TYR A 174 3.33 -18.42 26.39
CA TYR A 174 2.97 -17.01 26.51
C TYR A 174 1.53 -16.75 26.10
N ALA A 175 0.94 -15.71 26.71
CA ALA A 175 -0.38 -15.21 26.35
C ALA A 175 -0.43 -13.69 26.55
N PHE A 176 -1.02 -12.99 25.59
CA PHE A 176 -1.25 -11.55 25.62
C PHE A 176 -2.72 -11.28 25.33
N HIS A 177 -3.32 -10.42 26.13
CA HIS A 177 -4.72 -10.04 25.98
C HIS A 177 -4.85 -8.52 25.92
N THR A 178 -5.65 -8.03 24.99
CA THR A 178 -6.07 -6.62 24.92
C THR A 178 -7.59 -6.56 24.86
N ASN A 179 -8.17 -5.68 25.65
CA ASN A 179 -9.59 -5.43 25.68
C ASN A 179 -9.85 -3.92 25.62
N ASN A 180 -10.90 -3.50 24.90
CA ASN A 180 -11.27 -2.09 24.82
C ASN A 180 -11.55 -1.44 26.18
N ALA A 181 -11.92 -2.21 27.21
CA ALA A 181 -12.06 -1.71 28.57
C ALA A 181 -10.74 -1.21 29.17
N LEU A 182 -9.61 -1.79 28.76
CA LEU A 182 -8.26 -1.48 29.25
C LEU A 182 -7.49 -0.48 28.36
N VAL A 183 -8.07 -0.04 27.24
CA VAL A 183 -7.43 0.85 26.27
C VAL A 183 -8.15 2.19 26.29
N ALA A 184 -7.45 3.31 26.21
CA ALA A 184 -8.06 4.63 26.08
C ALA A 184 -8.89 4.74 24.79
N ARG A 185 -9.94 5.57 24.79
CA ARG A 185 -10.68 5.93 23.59
C ARG A 185 -9.75 6.73 22.65
N ASN A 186 -9.88 6.50 21.35
CA ASN A 186 -9.21 7.35 20.38
C ASN A 186 -9.73 8.80 20.51
N PHE A 187 -8.82 9.76 20.40
CA PHE A 187 -9.18 11.19 20.49
C PHE A 187 -10.23 11.61 19.44
N PHE A 188 -10.18 11.01 18.25
CA PHE A 188 -11.14 11.27 17.16
C PHE A 188 -12.34 10.30 17.13
N ASP A 189 -12.51 9.48 18.17
CA ASP A 189 -13.69 8.61 18.31
C ASP A 189 -14.80 9.34 19.08
N PHE A 190 -15.73 9.92 18.34
CA PHE A 190 -16.90 10.66 18.87
C PHE A 190 -18.14 9.77 19.00
N SER A 191 -18.02 8.45 18.77
CA SER A 191 -19.16 7.54 18.88
C SER A 191 -19.71 7.47 20.32
N PRO A 192 -21.02 7.26 20.55
CA PRO A 192 -21.59 7.15 21.89
C PRO A 192 -20.96 6.04 22.71
N THR A 193 -20.64 4.93 22.08
CA THR A 193 -20.05 3.74 22.72
C THR A 193 -18.65 3.50 22.19
N LYS A 194 -17.75 3.11 23.10
CA LYS A 194 -16.37 2.75 22.73
C LYS A 194 -16.36 1.51 21.85
N ALA A 195 -15.70 1.59 20.70
CA ALA A 195 -15.61 0.51 19.74
C ALA A 195 -15.00 -0.76 20.37
N LYS A 196 -15.54 -1.91 20.02
CA LYS A 196 -15.04 -3.23 20.45
C LYS A 196 -13.62 -3.42 19.96
N ARG A 197 -12.73 -3.87 20.84
CA ARG A 197 -11.33 -4.17 20.52
C ARG A 197 -10.81 -5.26 21.43
N ILE A 198 -10.88 -6.49 20.94
CA ILE A 198 -10.43 -7.67 21.68
C ILE A 198 -9.37 -8.36 20.83
N HIS A 199 -8.18 -8.51 21.39
CA HIS A 199 -7.08 -9.24 20.80
C HIS A 199 -6.58 -10.28 21.80
N ASN A 200 -6.46 -11.51 21.35
CA ASN A 200 -5.84 -12.61 22.09
C ASN A 200 -4.69 -13.15 21.24
N ASN A 201 -3.50 -13.16 21.79
CA ASN A 201 -2.35 -13.81 21.19
C ASN A 201 -1.72 -14.74 22.20
N GLY A 202 -1.50 -15.98 21.81
CA GLY A 202 -0.87 -16.97 22.68
C GLY A 202 -0.13 -18.02 21.89
N GLY A 203 0.86 -18.62 22.52
CA GLY A 203 1.66 -19.60 21.82
C GLY A 203 2.63 -20.35 22.72
N VAL A 204 3.28 -21.31 22.10
CA VAL A 204 4.28 -22.17 22.76
C VAL A 204 5.50 -22.31 21.86
N THR A 205 6.68 -22.31 22.45
CA THR A 205 7.93 -22.70 21.81
C THR A 205 8.53 -23.88 22.54
N VAL A 206 9.16 -24.78 21.82
CA VAL A 206 9.93 -25.90 22.39
C VAL A 206 11.15 -26.17 21.52
N GLY A 207 12.28 -26.43 22.10
CA GLY A 207 13.50 -26.79 21.41
C GLY A 207 14.43 -27.62 22.27
N GLY A 208 15.22 -28.48 21.65
CA GLY A 208 16.12 -29.36 22.36
C GLY A 208 16.86 -30.35 21.46
N PRO A 209 17.59 -31.31 22.01
CA PRO A 209 18.28 -32.31 21.23
C PRO A 209 17.35 -33.49 20.92
N ILE A 210 17.39 -33.95 19.66
CA ILE A 210 16.95 -35.30 19.29
C ILE A 210 18.10 -36.27 19.56
N LEU A 211 19.30 -35.88 19.16
CA LEU A 211 20.56 -36.56 19.46
C LEU A 211 21.56 -35.50 19.96
N ARG A 212 22.04 -35.65 21.18
CA ARG A 212 22.98 -34.70 21.79
C ARG A 212 24.19 -34.44 20.88
N ASN A 213 24.57 -33.17 20.74
CA ASN A 213 25.63 -32.64 19.90
C ASN A 213 25.46 -32.85 18.39
N LYS A 214 24.43 -33.57 17.93
CA LYS A 214 24.28 -33.96 16.52
C LYS A 214 23.00 -33.49 15.87
N LEU A 215 21.85 -33.70 16.51
CA LEU A 215 20.57 -33.43 15.88
C LEU A 215 19.66 -32.70 16.87
N PHE A 216 19.18 -31.53 16.43
CA PHE A 216 18.37 -30.64 17.26
C PHE A 216 17.05 -30.32 16.57
N PHE A 217 16.05 -29.99 17.36
CA PHE A 217 14.77 -29.52 16.87
C PHE A 217 14.38 -28.22 17.55
N PHE A 218 13.57 -27.42 16.85
CA PHE A 218 12.85 -26.28 17.39
C PHE A 218 11.46 -26.23 16.76
N GLY A 219 10.43 -26.07 17.60
CA GLY A 219 9.03 -25.97 17.20
C GLY A 219 8.34 -24.77 17.85
N ASN A 220 7.36 -24.24 17.16
CA ASN A 220 6.50 -23.17 17.65
C ASN A 220 5.07 -23.34 17.13
N TRP A 221 4.11 -22.94 17.97
CA TRP A 221 2.77 -22.57 17.55
C TRP A 221 2.42 -21.22 18.15
N ASP A 222 1.83 -20.30 17.33
CA ASP A 222 1.34 -18.97 17.72
C ASP A 222 -0.06 -18.77 17.14
N GLY A 223 -1.03 -18.51 18.00
CA GLY A 223 -2.40 -18.19 17.64
C GLY A 223 -2.72 -16.73 17.93
N TYR A 224 -3.32 -16.02 16.96
CA TYR A 224 -3.77 -14.65 17.10
C TYR A 224 -5.25 -14.55 16.69
N PHE A 225 -6.08 -14.00 17.59
CA PHE A 225 -7.52 -13.91 17.41
C PHE A 225 -7.99 -12.48 17.72
N GLU A 226 -8.50 -11.79 16.70
CA GLU A 226 -8.97 -10.40 16.79
C GLU A 226 -10.48 -10.34 16.56
N ARG A 227 -11.15 -9.54 17.40
CA ARG A 227 -12.52 -9.08 17.20
C ARG A 227 -12.54 -7.57 17.40
N LYS A 228 -12.73 -6.84 16.31
CA LYS A 228 -12.64 -5.38 16.27
C LYS A 228 -13.87 -4.80 15.59
N SER A 229 -14.55 -3.86 16.27
CA SER A 229 -15.57 -3.02 15.64
C SER A 229 -14.95 -1.69 15.22
N SER A 230 -15.32 -1.23 14.03
CA SER A 230 -15.04 0.12 13.58
C SER A 230 -16.36 0.86 13.45
N ALA A 231 -16.53 1.93 14.22
CA ALA A 231 -17.64 2.83 14.02
C ALA A 231 -17.42 3.61 12.72
N SER A 232 -18.42 3.61 11.89
CA SER A 232 -18.43 4.29 10.59
C SER A 232 -19.74 5.02 10.40
N THR A 233 -19.70 6.03 9.55
CA THR A 233 -20.88 6.82 9.21
C THR A 233 -21.10 6.82 7.70
N ALA A 234 -22.34 6.99 7.28
CA ALA A 234 -22.73 7.03 5.89
C ALA A 234 -23.86 8.03 5.66
N LEU A 235 -23.91 8.59 4.46
CA LEU A 235 -25.09 9.32 3.98
C LEU A 235 -25.95 8.38 3.14
N LEU A 236 -27.09 7.98 3.66
CA LEU A 236 -28.04 7.08 2.99
C LEU A 236 -29.28 7.86 2.52
N PRO A 237 -29.87 7.50 1.36
CA PRO A 237 -31.11 8.08 0.91
C PRO A 237 -32.22 7.95 1.95
N PRO A 238 -32.94 9.04 2.32
CA PRO A 238 -34.08 8.98 3.22
C PRO A 238 -35.20 8.10 2.65
N GLN A 239 -36.08 7.61 3.52
CA GLN A 239 -37.13 6.68 3.14
C GLN A 239 -38.08 7.28 2.08
N GLU A 240 -38.39 8.57 2.23
CA GLU A 240 -39.25 9.28 1.27
C GLU A 240 -38.62 9.32 -0.15
N TYR A 241 -37.32 9.55 -0.28
CA TYR A 241 -36.67 9.56 -1.61
C TYR A 241 -36.67 8.17 -2.26
N ARG A 242 -36.56 7.10 -1.46
CA ARG A 242 -36.66 5.72 -1.96
C ARG A 242 -38.05 5.42 -2.54
N GLN A 243 -39.09 6.09 -2.02
CA GLN A 243 -40.48 5.97 -2.45
C GLN A 243 -40.87 6.95 -3.56
N GLY A 244 -39.94 7.82 -4.00
CA GLY A 244 -40.19 8.81 -5.04
C GLY A 244 -40.79 10.14 -4.53
N ASP A 245 -40.83 10.38 -3.22
CA ASP A 245 -41.24 11.65 -2.63
C ASP A 245 -40.04 12.53 -2.34
N TYR A 246 -39.85 13.56 -3.14
CA TYR A 246 -38.71 14.52 -3.02
C TYR A 246 -39.17 15.89 -2.52
N ARG A 247 -40.34 16.00 -1.88
CA ARG A 247 -40.88 17.31 -1.41
C ARG A 247 -40.00 17.95 -0.36
N SER A 248 -39.35 17.16 0.51
CA SER A 248 -38.44 17.67 1.52
C SER A 248 -37.15 18.29 0.94
N ALA A 249 -36.85 18.05 -0.33
CA ALA A 249 -35.71 18.65 -1.03
C ALA A 249 -36.02 20.04 -1.61
N LEU A 250 -37.28 20.45 -1.65
CA LEU A 250 -37.66 21.74 -2.27
C LEU A 250 -37.12 22.92 -1.48
N GLY A 251 -36.30 23.72 -2.18
CA GLY A 251 -35.73 24.96 -1.64
C GLY A 251 -36.41 26.22 -2.15
N LEU A 252 -35.63 27.28 -2.30
CA LEU A 252 -36.10 28.61 -2.68
C LEU A 252 -36.61 28.63 -4.14
N PRO A 253 -37.64 29.48 -4.44
CA PRO A 253 -38.08 29.74 -5.79
C PRO A 253 -37.00 30.47 -6.59
N LEU A 254 -36.95 30.24 -7.90
CA LEU A 254 -35.98 30.84 -8.82
C LEU A 254 -36.69 31.88 -9.71
N PHE A 255 -35.94 32.93 -10.06
CA PHE A 255 -36.41 34.08 -10.82
C PHE A 255 -35.47 34.34 -12.02
N ASP A 256 -35.98 34.96 -13.08
CA ASP A 256 -35.15 35.39 -14.20
C ASP A 256 -34.35 36.67 -13.84
N ASN A 257 -33.53 37.15 -14.79
CA ASN A 257 -32.68 38.34 -14.61
C ASN A 257 -33.49 39.65 -14.38
N GLN A 258 -34.80 39.61 -14.63
CA GLN A 258 -35.73 40.72 -14.45
C GLN A 258 -36.56 40.57 -13.16
N GLY A 259 -36.28 39.54 -12.35
CA GLY A 259 -37.01 39.28 -11.12
C GLY A 259 -38.37 38.62 -11.31
N ARG A 260 -38.66 38.09 -12.51
CA ARG A 260 -39.95 37.38 -12.78
C ARG A 260 -39.82 35.91 -12.42
N PRO A 261 -40.87 35.27 -11.88
CA PRO A 261 -40.87 33.85 -11.61
C PRO A 261 -40.56 33.01 -12.88
N VAL A 262 -39.62 32.09 -12.80
CA VAL A 262 -39.42 31.11 -13.87
C VAL A 262 -40.39 29.95 -13.66
N ASN A 263 -41.21 29.66 -14.63
CA ASN A 263 -42.16 28.56 -14.56
C ASN A 263 -41.73 27.37 -15.41
N VAL A 264 -42.03 26.19 -14.92
CA VAL A 264 -41.78 24.90 -15.59
C VAL A 264 -43.09 24.09 -15.65
N CYS A 265 -43.18 23.22 -16.64
CA CYS A 265 -44.31 22.29 -16.71
C CYS A 265 -44.26 21.22 -15.61
N THR A 266 -45.38 20.62 -15.30
CA THR A 266 -45.49 19.44 -14.45
C THR A 266 -45.89 18.22 -15.29
N THR A 267 -45.56 17.01 -14.85
CA THR A 267 -45.85 15.76 -15.57
C THR A 267 -47.35 15.48 -15.66
N GLU A 268 -48.19 16.17 -14.88
CA GLU A 268 -49.66 16.08 -14.95
C GLU A 268 -50.28 17.19 -15.83
N GLY A 269 -49.49 17.93 -16.60
CA GLY A 269 -49.98 18.91 -17.58
C GLY A 269 -50.19 20.32 -17.03
N GLY A 270 -49.82 20.61 -15.78
CA GLY A 270 -49.83 21.94 -15.18
C GLY A 270 -48.53 22.71 -15.34
N THR A 271 -48.48 23.88 -14.74
CA THR A 271 -47.25 24.70 -14.59
C THR A 271 -47.01 25.05 -13.13
N THR A 272 -45.77 25.17 -12.75
CA THR A 272 -45.38 25.61 -11.39
C THR A 272 -44.11 26.47 -11.45
N GLN A 273 -43.94 27.33 -10.44
CA GLN A 273 -42.70 28.11 -10.33
C GLN A 273 -41.52 27.14 -10.08
N LEU A 274 -40.42 27.35 -10.82
CA LEU A 274 -39.18 26.64 -10.65
C LEU A 274 -38.60 26.92 -9.24
N ARG A 275 -38.23 25.82 -8.56
CA ARG A 275 -37.59 25.86 -7.23
C ARG A 275 -36.32 25.04 -7.21
N GLN A 276 -35.44 25.37 -6.31
CA GLN A 276 -34.31 24.50 -5.99
C GLN A 276 -34.80 23.12 -5.54
N GLY A 277 -33.98 22.09 -5.78
CA GLY A 277 -34.31 20.74 -5.35
C GLY A 277 -35.41 20.03 -6.14
N MET A 278 -35.89 20.61 -7.24
CA MET A 278 -36.84 19.94 -8.11
C MET A 278 -36.22 18.75 -8.86
N VAL A 279 -37.02 17.71 -9.03
CA VAL A 279 -36.68 16.49 -9.78
C VAL A 279 -37.53 16.45 -11.06
N PHE A 280 -36.83 16.38 -12.20
CA PHE A 280 -37.47 16.47 -13.54
C PHE A 280 -37.54 15.12 -14.21
N ASP A 281 -38.58 14.91 -15.01
CA ASP A 281 -38.74 13.72 -15.84
C ASP A 281 -37.86 13.85 -17.11
N PRO A 282 -36.83 13.02 -17.28
CA PRO A 282 -35.98 13.05 -18.47
C PRO A 282 -36.69 12.59 -19.75
N ALA A 283 -37.88 12.00 -19.65
CA ALA A 283 -38.70 11.62 -20.81
C ALA A 283 -39.47 12.80 -21.41
N THR A 284 -39.41 13.99 -20.77
CA THR A 284 -40.09 15.21 -21.20
C THR A 284 -39.11 16.25 -21.74
N GLY A 285 -39.64 17.22 -22.50
CA GLY A 285 -38.81 18.28 -23.09
C GLY A 285 -37.85 17.80 -24.18
N ASP A 286 -36.79 18.59 -24.42
CA ASP A 286 -35.71 18.22 -25.36
C ASP A 286 -34.77 17.26 -24.68
N GLN A 287 -34.83 15.99 -25.08
CA GLN A 287 -33.96 14.94 -24.49
C GLN A 287 -32.50 15.10 -24.84
N ALA A 288 -32.15 15.70 -26.00
CA ALA A 288 -30.76 15.87 -26.43
C ALA A 288 -30.01 16.96 -25.61
N ASN A 289 -30.74 18.02 -25.24
CA ASN A 289 -30.17 19.18 -24.52
C ASN A 289 -30.61 19.29 -23.06
N ALA A 290 -31.51 18.41 -22.62
CA ALA A 290 -32.12 18.40 -21.27
C ALA A 290 -32.85 19.70 -20.91
N THR A 291 -33.38 20.41 -21.91
CA THR A 291 -34.15 21.64 -21.74
C THR A 291 -35.67 21.39 -21.79
N GLY A 292 -36.45 22.27 -21.16
CA GLY A 292 -37.93 22.17 -21.18
C GLY A 292 -38.49 20.93 -20.48
N ARG A 293 -37.74 20.28 -19.58
CA ARG A 293 -38.21 19.12 -18.82
C ARG A 293 -39.29 19.51 -17.83
N CYS A 294 -40.27 18.66 -17.64
CA CYS A 294 -41.35 18.85 -16.65
C CYS A 294 -40.94 18.27 -15.29
N VAL A 295 -41.24 18.99 -14.22
CA VAL A 295 -41.06 18.49 -12.86
C VAL A 295 -42.04 17.36 -12.57
N PHE A 296 -41.58 16.32 -11.86
CA PHE A 296 -42.50 15.26 -11.44
C PHE A 296 -43.59 15.80 -10.55
N SER A 297 -44.85 15.39 -10.87
CA SER A 297 -46.02 15.60 -10.03
C SER A 297 -46.87 14.36 -9.98
N HIS A 298 -47.50 14.12 -8.85
CA HIS A 298 -48.44 12.99 -8.67
C HIS A 298 -49.54 13.37 -7.67
N ASN A 299 -50.83 13.14 -8.08
CA ASN A 299 -51.99 13.52 -7.32
C ASN A 299 -51.98 15.01 -6.90
N GLY A 300 -51.60 15.90 -7.81
CA GLY A 300 -51.47 17.35 -7.56
C GLY A 300 -50.28 17.77 -6.68
N GLN A 301 -49.44 16.84 -6.23
CA GLN A 301 -48.27 17.15 -5.42
C GLN A 301 -47.03 17.28 -6.30
N ILE A 302 -46.36 18.43 -6.19
CA ILE A 302 -45.12 18.74 -6.92
C ILE A 302 -43.95 18.02 -6.28
N ASN A 303 -42.99 17.63 -7.10
CA ASN A 303 -41.74 16.91 -6.71
C ASN A 303 -42.02 15.50 -6.17
N VAL A 304 -43.08 14.86 -6.64
CA VAL A 304 -43.42 13.46 -6.33
C VAL A 304 -43.44 12.67 -7.62
N MET A 305 -42.65 11.62 -7.67
CA MET A 305 -42.60 10.65 -8.78
C MET A 305 -43.73 9.63 -8.61
N PRO A 306 -44.56 9.39 -9.63
CA PRO A 306 -45.59 8.35 -9.57
C PRO A 306 -44.95 6.98 -9.28
N PRO A 307 -45.53 6.14 -8.39
CA PRO A 307 -45.00 4.80 -8.10
C PRO A 307 -44.81 3.91 -9.32
N SER A 308 -45.66 4.09 -10.34
CA SER A 308 -45.54 3.37 -11.61
C SER A 308 -44.30 3.71 -12.43
N ARG A 309 -43.63 4.82 -12.13
CA ARG A 309 -42.38 5.23 -12.77
C ARG A 309 -41.16 4.63 -12.08
N ILE A 310 -41.29 4.11 -10.86
CA ILE A 310 -40.22 3.44 -10.14
C ILE A 310 -40.06 2.03 -10.72
N VAL A 311 -38.89 1.77 -11.30
CA VAL A 311 -38.59 0.47 -11.94
C VAL A 311 -38.58 -0.67 -10.92
N GLN A 312 -39.02 -1.86 -11.37
CA GLN A 312 -39.12 -3.03 -10.50
C GLN A 312 -37.82 -3.39 -9.76
N GLY A 313 -36.67 -3.20 -10.41
CA GLY A 313 -35.37 -3.42 -9.82
C GLY A 313 -35.10 -2.51 -8.60
N ALA A 314 -35.47 -1.23 -8.69
CA ALA A 314 -35.38 -0.30 -7.56
C ALA A 314 -36.34 -0.68 -6.43
N GLN A 315 -37.61 -1.05 -6.79
CA GLN A 315 -38.60 -1.50 -5.80
C GLN A 315 -38.15 -2.74 -5.01
N ARG A 316 -37.44 -3.69 -5.68
CA ARG A 316 -36.89 -4.89 -5.03
C ARG A 316 -35.61 -4.62 -4.22
N PHE A 317 -34.85 -3.59 -4.59
CA PHE A 317 -33.58 -3.24 -3.93
C PHE A 317 -33.79 -2.49 -2.61
N TRP A 318 -34.65 -1.45 -2.60
CA TRP A 318 -34.82 -0.57 -1.43
C TRP A 318 -35.18 -1.27 -0.12
N PRO A 319 -36.03 -2.30 -0.10
CA PRO A 319 -36.33 -3.03 1.16
C PRO A 319 -35.11 -3.71 1.79
N ARG A 320 -34.04 -3.93 1.01
CA ARG A 320 -32.77 -4.52 1.51
C ARG A 320 -31.89 -3.53 2.25
N LEU A 321 -32.13 -2.23 2.04
CA LEU A 321 -31.39 -1.16 2.70
C LEU A 321 -32.15 -0.66 3.92
N GLY A 322 -31.61 -0.87 5.11
CA GLY A 322 -32.18 -0.37 6.37
C GLY A 322 -32.42 1.16 6.34
N ALA A 323 -33.28 1.63 7.21
CA ALA A 323 -33.53 3.06 7.37
C ALA A 323 -32.28 3.78 7.90
N PRO A 324 -32.06 5.06 7.53
CA PRO A 324 -31.05 5.89 8.20
C PRO A 324 -31.27 5.93 9.73
N SER A 325 -30.18 6.05 10.50
CA SER A 325 -30.24 6.13 11.97
C SER A 325 -30.85 7.45 12.45
N VAL A 326 -30.74 8.50 11.62
CA VAL A 326 -31.31 9.82 11.86
C VAL A 326 -32.27 10.13 10.72
N SER A 327 -33.51 10.38 11.06
CA SER A 327 -34.56 10.81 10.11
C SER A 327 -34.56 12.33 9.97
N GLY A 328 -34.88 12.82 8.79
CA GLY A 328 -35.03 14.25 8.50
C GLY A 328 -34.51 14.66 7.13
N PRO A 329 -34.67 15.93 6.76
CA PRO A 329 -34.18 16.44 5.48
C PRO A 329 -32.65 16.34 5.38
N VAL A 330 -32.19 15.90 4.22
CA VAL A 330 -30.77 15.87 3.90
C VAL A 330 -30.38 17.16 3.17
N THR A 331 -29.39 17.85 3.69
CA THR A 331 -28.81 19.08 3.11
C THR A 331 -27.36 18.87 2.70
N VAL A 332 -26.77 19.83 2.00
CA VAL A 332 -25.32 19.79 1.67
C VAL A 332 -24.44 19.74 2.92
N ASN A 333 -24.94 20.22 4.04
CA ASN A 333 -24.23 20.21 5.31
C ASN A 333 -24.50 18.96 6.14
N THR A 334 -25.31 18.02 5.64
CA THR A 334 -25.55 16.72 6.27
C THR A 334 -24.41 15.77 5.87
N PRO A 335 -23.39 15.56 6.71
CA PRO A 335 -22.25 14.75 6.32
C PRO A 335 -22.57 13.25 6.42
N TYR A 336 -23.50 12.89 7.29
CA TYR A 336 -24.06 11.53 7.41
C TYR A 336 -25.42 11.58 8.12
N ASN A 337 -26.23 10.56 7.87
CA ASN A 337 -27.51 10.32 8.56
C ASN A 337 -27.62 8.86 9.04
N HIS A 338 -26.57 8.08 8.89
CA HIS A 338 -26.54 6.69 9.32
C HIS A 338 -25.21 6.37 9.99
N SER A 339 -25.28 5.76 11.16
CA SER A 339 -24.11 5.24 11.88
C SER A 339 -24.21 3.73 11.95
N TYR A 340 -23.11 3.04 11.69
CA TYR A 340 -23.05 1.59 11.72
C TYR A 340 -21.73 1.11 12.31
N ASN A 341 -21.75 -0.08 12.90
CA ASN A 341 -20.56 -0.76 13.36
C ASN A 341 -20.17 -1.86 12.38
N GLN A 342 -18.91 -1.88 12.00
CA GLN A 342 -18.34 -2.93 11.19
C GLN A 342 -17.53 -3.87 12.09
N ASP A 343 -18.07 -5.04 12.37
CA ASP A 343 -17.49 -6.06 13.24
C ASP A 343 -16.55 -6.98 12.46
N ASN A 344 -15.27 -6.67 12.45
CA ASN A 344 -14.25 -7.46 11.78
C ASN A 344 -13.76 -8.60 12.66
N ALA A 345 -13.55 -9.77 12.06
CA ALA A 345 -12.91 -10.91 12.69
C ALA A 345 -11.64 -11.28 11.94
N PHE A 346 -10.57 -11.51 12.68
CA PHE A 346 -9.32 -12.00 12.14
C PHE A 346 -8.77 -13.11 13.02
N ASN A 347 -8.49 -14.26 12.43
CA ASN A 347 -7.84 -15.38 13.07
C ASN A 347 -6.58 -15.73 12.29
N ARG A 348 -5.49 -16.01 13.00
CA ARG A 348 -4.21 -16.42 12.39
C ARG A 348 -3.54 -17.45 13.26
N ASN A 349 -3.12 -18.56 12.67
CA ASN A 349 -2.25 -19.55 13.28
C ASN A 349 -0.94 -19.62 12.55
N ILE A 350 0.20 -19.58 13.24
CA ILE A 350 1.54 -19.76 12.67
C ILE A 350 2.19 -20.95 13.35
N GLY A 351 2.60 -21.93 12.55
CA GLY A 351 3.44 -23.05 12.97
C GLY A 351 4.84 -22.95 12.39
N ILE A 352 5.86 -23.20 13.19
CA ILE A 352 7.26 -23.26 12.75
C ILE A 352 7.86 -24.58 13.23
N ALA A 353 8.51 -25.31 12.33
CA ALA A 353 9.31 -26.46 12.65
C ALA A 353 10.70 -26.32 12.03
N LYS A 354 11.75 -26.53 12.80
CA LYS A 354 13.15 -26.47 12.36
C LYS A 354 13.93 -27.66 12.90
N VAL A 355 14.78 -28.22 12.08
CA VAL A 355 15.71 -29.29 12.45
C VAL A 355 17.10 -28.91 11.98
N ASP A 356 18.07 -29.00 12.88
CA ASP A 356 19.48 -28.72 12.64
C ASP A 356 20.30 -30.03 12.85
N TRP A 357 21.05 -30.44 11.85
CA TRP A 357 21.86 -31.63 11.83
C TRP A 357 23.34 -31.29 11.69
N ASN A 358 24.11 -31.44 12.76
CA ASN A 358 25.56 -31.44 12.72
C ASN A 358 26.06 -32.80 12.22
N ARG A 359 26.18 -32.91 10.87
CA ARG A 359 26.63 -34.14 10.23
C ARG A 359 28.02 -34.56 10.75
N ASN A 360 28.89 -33.57 10.90
CA ASN A 360 30.21 -33.66 11.52
C ASN A 360 30.67 -32.25 11.95
N ASP A 361 31.87 -32.13 12.52
CA ASP A 361 32.42 -30.85 12.99
C ASP A 361 32.63 -29.79 11.88
N ARG A 362 32.54 -30.18 10.61
CA ARG A 362 32.74 -29.32 9.44
C ARG A 362 31.50 -29.05 8.64
N HIS A 363 30.43 -29.82 8.84
CA HIS A 363 29.24 -29.70 8.00
C HIS A 363 27.95 -29.78 8.81
N THR A 364 27.26 -28.65 8.87
CA THR A 364 25.93 -28.51 9.43
C THR A 364 24.91 -28.36 8.31
N ILE A 365 23.80 -29.09 8.38
CA ILE A 365 22.65 -29.02 7.48
C ILE A 365 21.43 -28.70 8.33
N TRP A 366 20.55 -27.85 7.82
CA TRP A 366 19.29 -27.55 8.52
C TRP A 366 18.13 -27.47 7.57
N GLY A 367 16.96 -27.77 8.06
CA GLY A 367 15.67 -27.61 7.34
C GLY A 367 14.65 -26.91 8.22
N LYS A 368 13.82 -26.09 7.59
CA LYS A 368 12.77 -25.35 8.27
C LYS A 368 11.50 -25.31 7.44
N TRP A 369 10.35 -25.36 8.13
CA TRP A 369 9.04 -25.16 7.55
C TRP A 369 8.25 -24.16 8.39
N ASN A 370 7.65 -23.17 7.73
CA ASN A 370 6.71 -22.22 8.32
C ASN A 370 5.35 -22.41 7.63
N LEU A 371 4.29 -22.48 8.41
CA LEU A 371 2.92 -22.49 7.94
C LEU A 371 2.15 -21.37 8.64
N GLN A 372 1.49 -20.53 7.86
CA GLN A 372 0.50 -19.57 8.36
C GLN A 372 -0.85 -19.89 7.73
N ASP A 373 -1.86 -20.04 8.59
CA ASP A 373 -3.26 -20.17 8.22
C ASP A 373 -4.02 -18.97 8.79
N SER A 374 -4.79 -18.27 7.95
CA SER A 374 -5.46 -17.02 8.33
C SER A 374 -6.85 -16.94 7.71
N LEU A 375 -7.81 -16.55 8.57
CA LEU A 375 -9.17 -16.22 8.17
C LEU A 375 -9.46 -14.77 8.50
N VAL A 376 -9.84 -13.99 7.49
CA VAL A 376 -10.28 -12.60 7.64
C VAL A 376 -11.75 -12.52 7.24
N VAL A 377 -12.58 -11.93 8.11
CA VAL A 377 -14.01 -11.70 7.83
C VAL A 377 -14.33 -10.25 8.10
N THR A 378 -14.82 -9.57 7.08
CA THR A 378 -15.37 -8.22 7.15
C THR A 378 -16.83 -8.27 6.69
N PRO A 379 -17.80 -8.02 7.57
CA PRO A 379 -19.21 -8.07 7.19
C PRO A 379 -19.58 -6.94 6.23
N MET A 380 -20.68 -7.12 5.48
CA MET A 380 -21.25 -6.08 4.64
C MET A 380 -21.71 -4.90 5.49
N SER A 381 -21.43 -3.67 5.04
CA SER A 381 -21.74 -2.45 5.80
C SER A 381 -23.25 -2.22 5.97
N PHE A 382 -24.05 -2.61 4.96
CA PHE A 382 -25.49 -2.38 4.92
C PHE A 382 -26.26 -3.69 4.69
N GLY A 383 -25.80 -4.80 5.28
CA GLY A 383 -26.45 -6.10 5.14
C GLY A 383 -26.65 -6.50 3.67
N ASP A 384 -27.87 -6.92 3.32
CA ASP A 384 -28.22 -7.38 1.96
C ASP A 384 -28.16 -6.30 0.88
N ALA A 385 -28.14 -5.03 1.25
CA ALA A 385 -27.89 -3.94 0.31
C ALA A 385 -26.43 -3.76 -0.06
N GLY A 386 -25.52 -4.47 0.58
CA GLY A 386 -24.09 -4.40 0.32
C GLY A 386 -23.38 -3.29 1.09
N GLY A 387 -22.58 -2.52 0.40
CA GLY A 387 -21.80 -1.41 0.96
C GLY A 387 -20.33 -1.43 0.53
N PRO A 388 -19.51 -0.49 1.02
CA PRO A 388 -18.12 -0.32 0.58
C PRO A 388 -17.19 -1.44 1.01
N SER A 389 -17.59 -2.31 1.92
CA SER A 389 -16.82 -3.44 2.42
C SER A 389 -17.69 -4.67 2.58
N GLY A 390 -17.08 -5.82 2.73
CA GLY A 390 -17.79 -7.08 2.93
C GLY A 390 -17.15 -8.21 2.14
N PHE A 391 -16.29 -8.99 2.83
CA PHE A 391 -15.59 -10.12 2.23
C PHE A 391 -15.20 -11.14 3.31
N SER A 392 -14.91 -12.35 2.86
CA SER A 392 -14.23 -13.39 3.62
C SER A 392 -12.98 -13.81 2.86
N GLY A 393 -11.84 -13.87 3.54
CA GLY A 393 -10.56 -14.29 2.98
C GLY A 393 -10.00 -15.48 3.74
N ASP A 394 -9.73 -16.58 3.00
CA ASP A 394 -9.01 -17.79 3.47
C ASP A 394 -7.61 -17.79 2.84
N ILE A 395 -6.59 -17.65 3.68
CA ILE A 395 -5.22 -17.45 3.23
C ILE A 395 -4.27 -18.42 3.92
N ILE A 396 -3.60 -19.23 3.12
CA ILE A 396 -2.56 -20.16 3.57
C ILE A 396 -1.21 -19.74 2.97
N THR A 397 -0.24 -19.48 3.83
CA THR A 397 1.13 -19.16 3.42
C THR A 397 2.12 -20.16 4.00
N GLN A 398 3.03 -20.63 3.16
CA GLN A 398 4.04 -21.63 3.52
C GLN A 398 5.41 -21.14 3.07
N ILE A 399 6.43 -21.30 3.92
CA ILE A 399 7.83 -21.06 3.55
C ILE A 399 8.67 -22.24 4.04
N GLY A 400 9.23 -22.99 3.10
CA GLY A 400 10.20 -24.06 3.35
C GLY A 400 11.61 -23.60 3.02
N THR A 401 12.59 -23.93 3.84
CA THR A 401 13.99 -23.62 3.59
C THR A 401 14.88 -24.79 3.99
N ILE A 402 15.84 -25.11 3.14
CA ILE A 402 16.93 -26.04 3.45
C ILE A 402 18.23 -25.27 3.28
N GLY A 403 19.13 -25.38 4.24
CA GLY A 403 20.40 -24.70 4.19
C GLY A 403 21.55 -25.54 4.73
N HIS A 404 22.77 -25.12 4.42
CA HIS A 404 23.97 -25.76 4.91
C HIS A 404 25.09 -24.77 5.17
N THR A 405 25.99 -25.17 6.06
CA THR A 405 27.30 -24.54 6.28
C THR A 405 28.36 -25.63 6.24
N TRP A 406 29.28 -25.53 5.29
CA TRP A 406 30.33 -26.52 5.10
C TRP A 406 31.73 -25.88 5.13
N MET A 407 32.48 -26.19 6.14
CA MET A 407 33.90 -25.83 6.23
C MET A 407 34.71 -26.80 5.35
N LEU A 408 35.00 -26.40 4.10
CA LEU A 408 35.77 -27.19 3.15
C LEU A 408 37.23 -27.33 3.61
N THR A 409 37.79 -26.21 4.08
CA THR A 409 39.12 -26.14 4.74
C THR A 409 39.04 -25.15 5.91
N PRO A 410 40.04 -25.07 6.82
CA PRO A 410 40.04 -24.04 7.86
C PRO A 410 39.99 -22.60 7.34
N ALA A 411 40.37 -22.38 6.08
CA ALA A 411 40.34 -21.08 5.43
C ALA A 411 39.16 -20.90 4.44
N THR A 412 38.34 -21.93 4.20
CA THR A 412 37.32 -21.93 3.15
C THR A 412 36.00 -22.44 3.69
N VAL A 413 34.96 -21.61 3.64
CA VAL A 413 33.62 -21.95 4.09
C VAL A 413 32.64 -21.75 2.94
N LEU A 414 31.82 -22.78 2.68
CA LEU A 414 30.69 -22.75 1.76
C LEU A 414 29.39 -22.68 2.57
N THR A 415 28.57 -21.68 2.35
CA THR A 415 27.24 -21.57 2.93
C THR A 415 26.21 -21.44 1.83
N GLY A 416 25.06 -22.03 2.02
CA GLY A 416 24.00 -21.89 1.04
C GLY A 416 22.62 -22.27 1.56
N HIS A 417 21.61 -21.88 0.82
CA HIS A 417 20.23 -22.25 1.10
C HIS A 417 19.40 -22.28 -0.18
N PHE A 418 18.37 -23.10 -0.12
CA PHE A 418 17.26 -23.16 -1.06
C PHE A 418 15.98 -22.84 -0.29
N GLY A 419 15.21 -21.89 -0.74
CA GLY A 419 13.94 -21.46 -0.16
C GLY A 419 12.81 -21.57 -1.17
N LEU A 420 11.66 -22.00 -0.68
CA LEU A 420 10.40 -22.07 -1.42
C LEU A 420 9.33 -21.40 -0.59
N ALA A 421 8.67 -20.38 -1.15
CA ALA A 421 7.49 -19.77 -0.55
C ALA A 421 6.26 -19.99 -1.44
N ARG A 422 5.12 -20.26 -0.83
CA ARG A 422 3.83 -20.42 -1.48
C ARG A 422 2.76 -19.64 -0.73
N GLN A 423 1.94 -18.88 -1.47
CA GLN A 423 0.74 -18.25 -0.91
C GLN A 423 -0.50 -18.69 -1.70
N LYS A 424 -1.45 -19.25 -0.99
CA LYS A 424 -2.82 -19.49 -1.44
C LYS A 424 -3.69 -18.41 -0.83
N THR A 425 -4.45 -17.69 -1.64
CA THR A 425 -5.43 -16.71 -1.17
C THR A 425 -6.73 -16.92 -1.91
N ASP A 426 -7.82 -17.06 -1.16
CA ASP A 426 -9.18 -17.10 -1.66
C ASP A 426 -10.00 -16.04 -0.93
N THR A 427 -10.31 -14.94 -1.61
CA THR A 427 -11.13 -13.85 -1.07
C THR A 427 -12.40 -13.72 -1.87
N ILE A 428 -13.51 -13.84 -1.19
CA ILE A 428 -14.84 -13.78 -1.79
C ILE A 428 -15.67 -12.65 -1.17
N ASN A 429 -16.67 -12.20 -1.91
CA ASN A 429 -17.64 -11.22 -1.42
C ASN A 429 -18.61 -11.86 -0.43
N GLY A 430 -19.08 -11.10 0.56
CA GLY A 430 -20.02 -11.57 1.59
C GLY A 430 -21.42 -11.94 1.06
N LEU A 431 -21.81 -11.48 -0.13
CA LEU A 431 -23.07 -11.81 -0.81
C LEU A 431 -22.85 -12.79 -1.98
N SER A 432 -21.75 -13.56 -1.97
CA SER A 432 -21.49 -14.56 -3.01
C SER A 432 -22.47 -15.72 -2.95
N GLY A 433 -22.80 -16.29 -4.13
CA GLY A 433 -23.70 -17.42 -4.29
C GLY A 433 -24.90 -17.14 -5.20
N GLU A 434 -25.47 -15.94 -5.16
CA GLU A 434 -26.63 -15.56 -5.98
C GLU A 434 -26.32 -14.44 -6.97
N PRO A 435 -26.85 -14.47 -8.20
CA PRO A 435 -26.68 -13.41 -9.20
C PRO A 435 -27.65 -12.25 -8.95
N LEU A 436 -27.41 -11.48 -7.86
CA LEU A 436 -28.36 -10.47 -7.37
C LEU A 436 -28.61 -9.30 -8.35
N GLY A 437 -27.68 -9.04 -9.26
CA GLY A 437 -27.90 -8.07 -10.34
C GLY A 437 -28.98 -8.50 -11.32
N LYS A 438 -29.12 -9.80 -11.57
CA LYS A 438 -30.19 -10.38 -12.39
C LYS A 438 -31.48 -10.59 -11.61
N THR A 439 -31.41 -11.20 -10.43
CA THR A 439 -32.57 -11.62 -9.66
C THR A 439 -33.25 -10.46 -8.92
N VAL A 440 -32.48 -9.48 -8.41
CA VAL A 440 -33.04 -8.32 -7.71
C VAL A 440 -33.20 -7.13 -8.63
N LEU A 441 -32.12 -6.69 -9.30
CA LEU A 441 -32.19 -5.49 -10.13
C LEU A 441 -32.85 -5.76 -11.50
N GLY A 442 -32.81 -7.01 -12.00
CA GLY A 442 -33.34 -7.38 -13.29
C GLY A 442 -32.56 -6.81 -14.48
N VAL A 443 -31.27 -6.54 -14.29
CA VAL A 443 -30.45 -5.86 -15.30
C VAL A 443 -29.68 -6.89 -16.14
N PRO A 444 -29.88 -6.95 -17.45
CA PRO A 444 -29.14 -7.83 -18.35
C PRO A 444 -27.62 -7.54 -18.33
N GLY A 445 -26.79 -8.57 -18.56
CA GLY A 445 -25.35 -8.47 -18.58
C GLY A 445 -24.67 -8.40 -17.20
N MET A 446 -25.43 -8.19 -16.12
CA MET A 446 -24.88 -8.28 -14.76
C MET A 446 -24.64 -9.71 -14.33
N ASN A 447 -23.67 -9.92 -13.43
CA ASN A 447 -23.27 -11.22 -12.91
C ASN A 447 -22.87 -12.27 -13.99
N GLU A 448 -22.54 -11.82 -15.20
CA GLU A 448 -22.05 -12.73 -16.25
C GLU A 448 -20.54 -12.99 -16.10
N PRO A 449 -20.05 -14.23 -16.33
CA PRO A 449 -20.87 -15.45 -16.60
C PRO A 449 -21.53 -15.99 -15.33
N VAL A 450 -22.84 -16.25 -15.38
CA VAL A 450 -23.63 -16.74 -14.22
C VAL A 450 -23.17 -18.10 -13.70
N SER A 451 -22.59 -18.91 -14.58
CA SER A 451 -22.04 -20.24 -14.21
C SER A 451 -20.83 -20.18 -13.28
N ASP A 452 -20.18 -19.04 -13.20
CA ASP A 452 -19.01 -18.85 -12.33
C ASP A 452 -19.42 -18.08 -11.07
N VAL A 453 -19.42 -18.77 -9.93
CA VAL A 453 -19.80 -18.21 -8.63
C VAL A 453 -18.97 -16.98 -8.24
N ARG A 454 -17.77 -16.80 -8.79
CA ARG A 454 -16.93 -15.63 -8.55
C ARG A 454 -17.58 -14.31 -9.01
N TYR A 455 -18.48 -14.38 -10.01
CA TYR A 455 -19.25 -13.25 -10.53
C TYR A 455 -20.59 -13.02 -9.81
N SER A 456 -20.95 -13.87 -8.84
CA SER A 456 -22.19 -13.75 -8.05
C SER A 456 -22.12 -12.61 -7.02
N GLY A 457 -23.27 -12.24 -6.47
CA GLY A 457 -23.42 -11.19 -5.45
C GLY A 457 -24.10 -9.92 -5.99
N MET A 458 -24.25 -8.90 -5.14
CA MET A 458 -24.84 -7.62 -5.50
C MET A 458 -23.87 -6.80 -6.35
N PRO A 459 -24.27 -6.27 -7.50
CA PRO A 459 -23.49 -5.30 -8.26
C PRO A 459 -23.23 -4.02 -7.48
N ALA A 460 -22.21 -3.25 -7.89
CA ALA A 460 -21.95 -1.94 -7.31
C ALA A 460 -22.94 -0.89 -7.82
N LEU A 461 -23.45 -0.05 -6.92
CA LEU A 461 -24.40 1.00 -7.20
C LEU A 461 -23.86 2.33 -6.69
N GLY A 462 -23.52 3.24 -7.61
CA GLY A 462 -23.02 4.57 -7.31
C GLY A 462 -24.08 5.63 -7.53
N MET A 463 -24.65 6.19 -6.48
CA MET A 463 -25.52 7.37 -6.56
C MET A 463 -24.70 8.59 -6.13
N ALA A 464 -24.54 9.55 -7.03
CA ALA A 464 -23.67 10.70 -6.79
C ALA A 464 -24.06 11.47 -5.53
N GLY A 465 -23.12 11.57 -4.59
CA GLY A 465 -23.30 12.24 -3.30
C GLY A 465 -23.76 11.35 -2.14
N TRP A 466 -24.14 10.09 -2.40
CA TRP A 466 -24.55 9.12 -1.39
C TRP A 466 -23.47 8.06 -1.14
N ALA A 467 -23.59 7.34 -0.04
CA ALA A 467 -22.74 6.19 0.21
C ALA A 467 -22.86 5.16 -0.91
N ALA A 468 -21.75 4.55 -1.28
CA ALA A 468 -21.74 3.49 -2.26
C ALA A 468 -22.52 2.26 -1.73
N LEU A 469 -23.43 1.73 -2.56
CA LEU A 469 -24.25 0.57 -2.26
C LEU A 469 -23.86 -0.61 -3.15
N GLY A 470 -24.42 -1.76 -2.87
CA GLY A 470 -24.03 -2.98 -3.55
C GLY A 470 -22.61 -3.41 -3.15
N ASN A 471 -21.95 -4.17 -4.01
CA ASN A 471 -20.53 -4.49 -3.81
C ASN A 471 -19.65 -3.42 -4.44
N ALA A 472 -19.38 -2.38 -3.69
CA ALA A 472 -18.51 -1.29 -4.10
C ALA A 472 -17.00 -1.62 -3.92
N ASP A 473 -16.64 -2.75 -3.30
CA ASP A 473 -15.26 -3.23 -3.24
C ASP A 473 -14.84 -3.78 -4.61
N SER A 474 -13.96 -3.05 -5.27
CA SER A 474 -13.42 -3.41 -6.57
C SER A 474 -12.39 -4.54 -6.52
N SER A 475 -11.90 -4.88 -5.33
CA SER A 475 -10.79 -5.84 -5.17
C SER A 475 -11.27 -7.29 -5.03
N THR A 476 -12.57 -7.54 -4.81
CA THR A 476 -13.12 -8.87 -4.61
C THR A 476 -14.04 -9.36 -5.75
N PRO A 477 -14.01 -10.67 -6.07
CA PRO A 477 -13.17 -11.73 -5.54
C PRO A 477 -11.74 -11.61 -6.03
N TYR A 478 -10.81 -12.10 -5.23
CA TYR A 478 -9.50 -12.33 -5.76
C TYR A 478 -8.91 -13.66 -5.27
N VAL A 479 -8.30 -14.39 -6.19
CA VAL A 479 -7.78 -15.73 -5.96
C VAL A 479 -6.33 -15.78 -6.43
N ARG A 480 -5.41 -16.22 -5.57
CA ARG A 480 -3.98 -16.29 -5.88
C ARG A 480 -3.39 -17.63 -5.51
N ARG A 481 -2.40 -18.05 -6.29
CA ARG A 481 -1.61 -19.27 -6.10
C ARG A 481 -0.15 -18.97 -6.42
N ASP A 482 0.45 -18.10 -5.62
CA ASP A 482 1.77 -17.54 -5.89
C ASP A 482 2.88 -18.44 -5.37
N TRP A 483 4.03 -18.41 -6.07
CA TRP A 483 5.25 -19.13 -5.70
C TRP A 483 6.47 -18.23 -5.82
N THR A 484 7.38 -18.36 -4.87
CA THR A 484 8.69 -17.71 -4.91
C THR A 484 9.78 -18.71 -4.58
N PHE A 485 10.81 -18.77 -5.41
CA PHE A 485 11.99 -19.59 -5.20
C PHE A 485 13.19 -18.70 -4.90
N THR A 486 14.07 -19.15 -4.00
CA THR A 486 15.32 -18.48 -3.66
C THR A 486 16.44 -19.50 -3.60
N ILE A 487 17.54 -19.23 -4.29
CA ILE A 487 18.76 -20.05 -4.26
C ILE A 487 19.91 -19.12 -3.96
N SER A 488 20.71 -19.43 -2.95
CA SER A 488 21.92 -18.68 -2.63
C SER A 488 23.04 -19.64 -2.25
N GLN A 489 24.24 -19.43 -2.82
CA GLN A 489 25.46 -20.13 -2.47
C GLN A 489 26.58 -19.12 -2.34
N ASN A 490 27.26 -19.12 -1.21
CA ASN A 490 28.28 -18.16 -0.85
C ASN A 490 29.55 -18.92 -0.45
N LEU A 491 30.66 -18.66 -1.13
CA LEU A 491 31.98 -19.15 -0.80
C LEU A 491 32.83 -18.03 -0.21
N THR A 492 33.33 -18.23 0.97
CA THR A 492 34.29 -17.33 1.63
C THR A 492 35.63 -18.03 1.74
N HIS A 493 36.71 -17.38 1.26
CA HIS A 493 38.06 -17.90 1.33
C HIS A 493 39.02 -16.86 1.91
N MET A 494 39.70 -17.21 2.97
CA MET A 494 40.70 -16.36 3.63
C MET A 494 42.12 -16.69 3.16
N ARG A 495 42.86 -15.67 2.70
CA ARG A 495 44.26 -15.79 2.30
C ARG A 495 45.09 -14.59 2.75
N GLY A 496 45.85 -14.76 3.80
CA GLY A 496 46.63 -13.69 4.37
C GLY A 496 45.76 -12.53 4.87
N ARG A 497 45.87 -11.34 4.25
CA ARG A 497 45.07 -10.15 4.58
C ARG A 497 43.81 -10.01 3.77
N HIS A 498 43.54 -10.94 2.88
CA HIS A 498 42.36 -10.97 1.97
C HIS A 498 41.31 -11.92 2.46
N GLU A 499 40.05 -11.49 2.43
CA GLU A 499 38.87 -12.32 2.61
C GLU A 499 38.07 -12.24 1.31
N PHE A 500 38.25 -13.22 0.43
CA PHE A 500 37.51 -13.33 -0.82
C PHE A 500 36.12 -13.89 -0.56
N ARG A 501 35.12 -13.26 -1.14
CA ARG A 501 33.72 -13.66 -1.06
C ARG A 501 33.16 -13.71 -2.47
N MET A 502 32.60 -14.85 -2.85
CA MET A 502 32.00 -15.05 -4.15
C MET A 502 30.79 -15.94 -4.06
N GLY A 503 29.87 -15.80 -4.99
CA GLY A 503 28.69 -16.64 -4.98
C GLY A 503 27.64 -16.29 -6.02
N ILE A 504 26.55 -17.03 -5.88
CA ILE A 504 25.34 -16.86 -6.70
C ILE A 504 24.16 -16.54 -5.79
N ASP A 505 23.23 -15.73 -6.30
CA ASP A 505 21.96 -15.39 -5.65
C ASP A 505 20.90 -15.33 -6.74
N MET A 506 19.92 -16.22 -6.70
CA MET A 506 18.90 -16.37 -7.74
C MET A 506 17.52 -16.37 -7.09
N GLY A 507 16.55 -15.79 -7.79
CA GLY A 507 15.15 -15.79 -7.41
C GLY A 507 14.25 -16.10 -8.59
N ALA A 508 13.07 -16.64 -8.32
CA ALA A 508 12.02 -16.77 -9.30
C ALA A 508 10.68 -16.44 -8.66
N ASN A 509 9.87 -15.66 -9.35
CA ASN A 509 8.53 -15.28 -8.95
C ASN A 509 7.50 -15.85 -9.94
N TYR A 510 6.42 -16.39 -9.41
CA TYR A 510 5.28 -16.90 -10.17
C TYR A 510 4.01 -16.32 -9.56
N LEU A 511 3.40 -15.37 -10.24
CA LEU A 511 2.10 -14.78 -9.89
C LEU A 511 1.00 -15.48 -10.69
N ASN A 512 0.19 -16.28 -10.01
CA ASN A 512 -0.98 -16.93 -10.58
C ASN A 512 -2.22 -16.30 -9.94
N HIS A 513 -2.94 -15.50 -10.72
CA HIS A 513 -3.87 -14.54 -10.16
C HIS A 513 -5.18 -14.49 -10.95
N PHE A 514 -6.27 -14.52 -10.22
CA PHE A 514 -7.59 -14.15 -10.71
C PHE A 514 -8.07 -12.93 -9.93
N GLN A 515 -8.17 -11.81 -10.59
CA GLN A 515 -8.78 -10.57 -10.10
C GLN A 515 -9.08 -9.69 -11.31
N PRO A 516 -10.30 -9.68 -11.83
CA PRO A 516 -10.69 -8.75 -12.88
C PRO A 516 -10.50 -7.31 -12.41
N GLU A 517 -9.59 -6.62 -13.06
CA GLU A 517 -9.17 -5.27 -12.67
C GLU A 517 -10.23 -4.20 -12.92
N LEU A 518 -10.01 -3.02 -12.33
CA LEU A 518 -10.82 -1.80 -12.38
C LEU A 518 -12.15 -1.83 -11.66
N CYS A 519 -12.58 -2.82 -11.06
CA CYS A 519 -13.86 -3.02 -10.41
C CYS A 519 -14.85 -3.84 -11.22
N CYS A 520 -15.78 -4.34 -10.50
CA CYS A 520 -17.14 -4.51 -11.01
C CYS A 520 -17.31 -5.75 -11.86
N ILE A 521 -16.69 -6.85 -11.42
CA ILE A 521 -16.93 -8.14 -12.09
C ILE A 521 -18.41 -8.51 -12.11
N ARG A 522 -19.20 -8.03 -11.13
CA ARG A 522 -20.65 -8.20 -11.04
C ARG A 522 -21.43 -7.20 -11.87
N GLY A 523 -20.74 -6.15 -12.35
CA GLY A 523 -21.29 -4.95 -12.94
C GLY A 523 -21.40 -3.81 -11.95
N ARG A 524 -21.38 -2.60 -12.47
CA ARG A 524 -21.62 -1.36 -11.74
C ARG A 524 -22.50 -0.43 -12.54
N LEU A 525 -23.39 0.24 -11.84
CA LEU A 525 -24.22 1.32 -12.38
C LEU A 525 -23.96 2.59 -11.57
N ASP A 526 -23.65 3.67 -12.26
CA ASP A 526 -23.53 4.99 -11.67
C ASP A 526 -24.67 5.90 -12.13
N PHE A 527 -25.20 6.68 -11.19
CA PHE A 527 -26.39 7.52 -11.39
C PHE A 527 -26.01 8.98 -11.13
N ALA A 528 -25.88 9.76 -12.20
CA ALA A 528 -25.55 11.18 -12.11
C ALA A 528 -26.76 12.02 -11.71
N GLN A 529 -26.49 13.09 -10.99
CA GLN A 529 -27.52 14.06 -10.55
C GLN A 529 -28.20 14.79 -11.73
N GLY A 530 -27.46 15.05 -12.82
CA GLY A 530 -27.98 15.75 -14.00
C GLY A 530 -29.08 15.01 -14.75
N ILE A 531 -29.16 13.66 -14.64
CA ILE A 531 -30.13 12.85 -15.38
C ILE A 531 -31.57 13.30 -15.15
N THR A 532 -31.91 13.62 -13.91
CA THR A 532 -33.25 14.12 -13.52
C THR A 532 -33.25 15.61 -13.19
N SER A 533 -32.22 16.37 -13.62
CA SER A 533 -32.16 17.82 -13.59
C SER A 533 -32.61 18.43 -14.90
N ILE A 534 -32.76 19.75 -14.93
CA ILE A 534 -33.05 20.52 -16.12
C ILE A 534 -31.85 21.38 -16.52
N ASN A 535 -31.53 21.44 -17.80
CA ASN A 535 -30.56 22.40 -18.34
C ASN A 535 -31.29 23.70 -18.69
N LEU A 536 -30.90 24.80 -18.07
CA LEU A 536 -31.47 26.13 -18.31
C LEU A 536 -30.45 26.97 -19.10
N PRO A 537 -30.90 27.72 -20.12
CA PRO A 537 -30.00 28.68 -20.81
C PRO A 537 -29.41 29.70 -19.85
N ALA A 538 -28.16 30.09 -20.05
CA ALA A 538 -27.43 31.03 -19.21
C ALA A 538 -28.09 32.43 -19.04
N SER A 539 -29.02 32.76 -19.91
CA SER A 539 -29.78 34.02 -19.89
C SER A 539 -31.04 33.96 -19.02
N THR A 540 -31.42 32.77 -18.50
CA THR A 540 -32.68 32.60 -17.79
C THR A 540 -32.43 32.13 -16.37
N ALA A 541 -32.84 32.86 -15.41
CA ALA A 541 -32.98 32.59 -13.98
C ALA A 541 -31.75 32.83 -13.11
N THR A 542 -31.70 33.93 -12.43
CA THR A 542 -30.89 34.11 -11.23
C THR A 542 -31.80 34.13 -10.01
N PRO A 543 -31.36 33.60 -8.85
CA PRO A 543 -32.02 33.91 -7.57
C PRO A 543 -31.87 35.39 -7.30
N ALA A 544 -32.77 35.94 -6.47
CA ALA A 544 -32.77 37.34 -6.08
C ALA A 544 -31.40 37.89 -5.56
N ASN A 545 -30.35 37.08 -5.47
CA ASN A 545 -29.02 37.40 -5.02
C ASN A 545 -27.90 36.76 -5.87
N GLY A 546 -28.13 36.48 -7.13
CA GLY A 546 -27.07 36.24 -8.12
C GLY A 546 -26.31 34.92 -8.08
N GLN A 547 -26.65 33.94 -7.25
CA GLN A 547 -25.76 32.80 -6.97
C GLN A 547 -26.22 31.42 -7.46
N PHE A 548 -27.32 31.30 -8.23
CA PHE A 548 -27.92 29.98 -8.47
C PHE A 548 -27.97 29.47 -9.90
N MET A 549 -27.67 30.29 -10.88
CA MET A 549 -27.76 29.85 -12.29
C MET A 549 -26.66 28.94 -12.76
N GLU A 550 -25.46 29.08 -12.20
CA GLU A 550 -24.35 28.16 -12.47
C GLU A 550 -24.67 26.71 -12.15
N LEU A 551 -25.63 26.47 -11.28
CA LEU A 551 -26.02 25.13 -10.85
C LEU A 551 -26.85 24.36 -11.86
N TYR A 552 -27.59 25.06 -12.71
CA TYR A 552 -28.47 24.44 -13.71
C TYR A 552 -27.94 24.57 -15.13
N THR A 553 -27.01 25.47 -15.37
CA THR A 553 -26.36 25.67 -16.68
C THR A 553 -25.01 24.96 -16.83
N SER A 554 -24.42 24.50 -15.73
CA SER A 554 -23.17 23.75 -15.75
C SER A 554 -23.39 22.28 -15.52
N ALA A 555 -22.73 21.43 -16.30
CA ALA A 555 -22.70 19.98 -16.11
C ALA A 555 -22.07 19.60 -14.74
N THR A 556 -21.29 20.51 -14.15
CA THR A 556 -20.62 20.37 -12.84
C THR A 556 -20.94 21.58 -11.96
N PRO A 557 -22.06 21.59 -11.22
CA PRO A 557 -22.41 22.70 -10.33
C PRO A 557 -21.38 22.92 -9.20
N SER A 558 -21.08 24.17 -8.88
CA SER A 558 -20.14 24.52 -7.81
C SER A 558 -20.70 24.29 -6.40
N ALA A 559 -20.08 23.41 -5.61
CA ALA A 559 -20.52 23.14 -4.23
C ALA A 559 -20.27 24.35 -3.29
N SER A 560 -19.30 25.22 -3.60
CA SER A 560 -18.96 26.36 -2.75
C SER A 560 -20.06 27.42 -2.68
N THR A 561 -20.87 27.57 -3.72
CA THR A 561 -22.03 28.48 -3.74
C THR A 561 -23.21 27.99 -2.91
N LEU A 562 -23.26 26.70 -2.57
CA LEU A 562 -24.37 26.08 -1.86
C LEU A 562 -24.07 25.76 -0.41
N ALA A 563 -22.81 25.53 -0.06
CA ALA A 563 -22.38 25.15 1.28
C ALA A 563 -22.81 26.17 2.36
N GLY A 564 -22.86 27.44 2.02
CA GLY A 564 -23.29 28.50 2.95
C GLY A 564 -24.82 28.60 3.22
N ARG A 565 -25.66 27.76 2.54
CA ARG A 565 -27.13 27.93 2.58
C ARG A 565 -27.92 26.70 3.01
N GLY A 566 -27.28 25.59 3.35
CA GLY A 566 -27.96 24.41 3.85
C GLY A 566 -28.81 23.63 2.82
N PHE A 567 -28.58 23.79 1.52
CA PHE A 567 -29.31 23.06 0.48
C PHE A 567 -28.41 22.10 -0.29
N SER A 568 -28.96 20.91 -0.57
CA SER A 568 -28.39 19.95 -1.50
C SER A 568 -29.33 19.79 -2.68
N PRO A 569 -29.32 20.69 -3.68
CA PRO A 569 -30.31 20.70 -4.72
C PRO A 569 -30.23 19.51 -5.69
N PHE A 570 -29.18 18.71 -5.62
CA PHE A 570 -28.93 17.63 -6.58
C PHE A 570 -28.80 16.24 -5.96
N LEU A 571 -28.65 16.09 -4.66
CA LEU A 571 -28.49 14.77 -4.05
C LEU A 571 -29.65 13.84 -4.37
N GLN A 572 -30.90 14.31 -4.24
CA GLN A 572 -32.11 13.55 -4.54
C GLN A 572 -32.21 13.15 -6.02
N ASN A 573 -31.62 13.91 -6.94
CA ASN A 573 -31.66 13.65 -8.37
C ASN A 573 -30.99 12.34 -8.75
N SER A 574 -29.86 11.96 -8.10
CA SER A 574 -29.22 10.67 -8.36
C SER A 574 -30.06 9.49 -7.84
N VAL A 575 -30.82 9.68 -6.73
CA VAL A 575 -31.77 8.68 -6.24
C VAL A 575 -32.96 8.55 -7.20
N ALA A 576 -33.45 9.66 -7.73
CA ALA A 576 -34.49 9.67 -8.74
C ALA A 576 -34.05 8.97 -10.05
N ALA A 577 -32.80 9.19 -10.48
CA ALA A 577 -32.21 8.48 -11.61
C ALA A 577 -32.17 6.97 -11.36
N PHE A 578 -31.79 6.52 -10.15
CA PHE A 578 -31.85 5.12 -9.76
C PHE A 578 -33.28 4.58 -9.74
N ASN A 579 -34.24 5.33 -9.20
CA ASN A 579 -35.64 4.94 -9.19
C ASN A 579 -36.21 4.77 -10.60
N LEU A 580 -35.75 5.57 -11.57
CA LEU A 580 -36.10 5.43 -12.98
C LEU A 580 -35.27 4.33 -13.70
N GLY A 581 -34.25 3.79 -13.04
CA GLY A 581 -33.33 2.83 -13.64
C GLY A 581 -32.40 3.42 -14.71
N LEU A 582 -32.09 4.71 -14.68
CA LEU A 582 -31.34 5.44 -15.70
C LEU A 582 -29.89 5.69 -15.23
N ALA A 583 -28.94 4.91 -15.74
CA ALA A 583 -27.53 5.04 -15.40
C ALA A 583 -26.78 5.88 -16.44
N ASN A 584 -25.91 6.80 -15.99
CA ASN A 584 -25.04 7.59 -16.87
C ASN A 584 -23.76 6.86 -17.26
N GLN A 585 -23.33 5.92 -16.44
CA GLN A 585 -22.15 5.11 -16.68
C GLN A 585 -22.39 3.69 -16.20
N VAL A 586 -21.82 2.73 -16.92
CA VAL A 586 -21.76 1.33 -16.50
C VAL A 586 -20.36 0.80 -16.65
N GLN A 587 -19.97 -0.10 -15.74
CA GLN A 587 -18.67 -0.74 -15.78
C GLN A 587 -18.83 -2.25 -15.61
N LYS A 588 -17.98 -2.99 -16.28
CA LYS A 588 -17.93 -4.45 -16.22
C LYS A 588 -16.51 -4.95 -16.45
N SER A 589 -16.08 -5.91 -15.65
CA SER A 589 -14.82 -6.61 -15.87
C SER A 589 -15.03 -8.10 -15.97
N ILE A 590 -14.40 -8.73 -16.95
CA ILE A 590 -14.34 -10.19 -17.11
C ILE A 590 -12.90 -10.59 -17.42
N GLN A 591 -12.40 -11.57 -16.68
CA GLN A 591 -11.12 -12.18 -16.97
C GLN A 591 -11.35 -13.42 -17.85
N PHE A 592 -10.82 -13.38 -19.07
CA PHE A 592 -10.96 -14.44 -20.08
C PHE A 592 -9.77 -15.38 -20.12
N ILE A 593 -8.60 -14.88 -19.74
CA ILE A 593 -7.34 -15.64 -19.74
C ILE A 593 -6.71 -15.50 -18.35
N ASP A 594 -6.25 -16.61 -17.79
CA ASP A 594 -5.62 -16.62 -16.47
C ASP A 594 -4.33 -15.81 -16.45
N PHE A 595 -4.11 -15.05 -15.34
CA PHE A 595 -2.87 -14.34 -15.11
C PHE A 595 -1.80 -15.29 -14.59
N ASN A 596 -1.01 -15.85 -15.49
CA ASN A 596 0.20 -16.60 -15.18
C ASN A 596 1.39 -15.76 -15.62
N VAL A 597 2.00 -15.06 -14.66
CA VAL A 597 3.16 -14.20 -14.91
C VAL A 597 4.33 -14.68 -14.09
N HIS A 598 5.47 -14.84 -14.72
CA HIS A 598 6.66 -15.28 -14.01
C HIS A 598 7.92 -14.55 -14.49
N SER A 599 8.89 -14.43 -13.61
CA SER A 599 10.24 -13.96 -13.93
C SER A 599 11.29 -14.69 -13.12
N TRP A 600 12.51 -14.70 -13.66
CA TRP A 600 13.71 -15.13 -12.97
C TRP A 600 14.61 -13.93 -12.69
N GLN A 601 15.39 -14.02 -11.64
CA GLN A 601 16.34 -13.02 -11.22
C GLN A 601 17.68 -13.72 -10.97
N TYR A 602 18.76 -13.19 -11.53
CA TYR A 602 20.08 -13.79 -11.44
C TYR A 602 21.07 -12.80 -10.86
N GLY A 603 21.91 -13.25 -9.94
CA GLY A 603 22.99 -12.46 -9.37
C GLY A 603 24.27 -13.30 -9.23
N LEU A 604 25.37 -12.76 -9.70
CA LEU A 604 26.72 -13.29 -9.47
C LEU A 604 27.55 -12.20 -8.81
N TYR A 605 28.40 -12.57 -7.89
CA TYR A 605 29.23 -11.56 -7.22
C TYR A 605 30.61 -12.09 -6.84
N PHE A 606 31.56 -11.13 -6.77
CA PHE A 606 32.87 -11.29 -6.24
C PHE A 606 33.26 -10.08 -5.38
N GLY A 607 33.88 -10.29 -4.24
CA GLY A 607 34.35 -9.25 -3.36
C GLY A 607 35.61 -9.63 -2.62
N ASP A 608 36.40 -8.63 -2.27
CA ASP A 608 37.62 -8.76 -1.46
C ASP A 608 37.51 -7.78 -0.30
N ARG A 609 37.59 -8.29 0.92
CA ARG A 609 37.85 -7.49 2.09
C ARG A 609 39.36 -7.54 2.41
N PHE A 610 40.05 -6.48 2.05
CA PHE A 610 41.46 -6.36 2.18
C PHE A 610 41.86 -5.56 3.45
N LYS A 611 42.52 -6.22 4.42
CA LYS A 611 43.10 -5.58 5.58
C LYS A 611 44.44 -4.96 5.18
N ALA A 612 44.44 -3.76 4.58
CA ALA A 612 45.64 -3.10 4.08
C ALA A 612 46.64 -2.85 5.20
N THR A 613 46.14 -2.44 6.38
CA THR A 613 46.93 -2.32 7.60
C THR A 613 46.13 -2.82 8.80
N SER A 614 46.68 -2.83 10.00
CA SER A 614 45.97 -3.11 11.24
C SER A 614 44.83 -2.08 11.53
N LYS A 615 44.88 -0.90 10.89
CA LYS A 615 43.91 0.21 11.07
C LYS A 615 43.04 0.45 9.87
N LEU A 616 43.41 0.01 8.67
CA LEU A 616 42.74 0.30 7.42
C LEU A 616 42.22 -0.99 6.79
N THR A 617 40.93 -1.06 6.57
CA THR A 617 40.24 -2.12 5.81
C THR A 617 39.58 -1.51 4.60
N LEU A 618 39.76 -2.12 3.43
CA LEU A 618 39.05 -1.84 2.18
C LEU A 618 38.09 -2.98 1.90
N ASP A 619 36.86 -2.67 1.55
CA ASP A 619 35.84 -3.64 1.13
C ASP A 619 35.48 -3.33 -0.33
N LEU A 620 35.96 -4.16 -1.26
CA LEU A 620 35.79 -3.97 -2.71
C LEU A 620 34.92 -5.08 -3.25
N GLY A 621 33.93 -4.75 -4.03
CA GLY A 621 33.00 -5.73 -4.58
C GLY A 621 32.42 -5.34 -5.92
N LEU A 622 32.15 -6.34 -6.73
CA LEU A 622 31.40 -6.22 -7.96
C LEU A 622 30.33 -7.29 -7.98
N ARG A 623 29.11 -6.85 -8.23
CA ARG A 623 27.98 -7.74 -8.43
C ARG A 623 27.41 -7.50 -9.82
N TRP A 624 27.12 -8.58 -10.54
CA TRP A 624 26.37 -8.58 -11.79
C TRP A 624 24.98 -9.11 -11.49
N GLU A 625 23.95 -8.45 -12.04
CA GLU A 625 22.57 -8.88 -11.92
C GLU A 625 21.90 -8.88 -13.29
N TYR A 626 20.97 -9.80 -13.48
CA TYR A 626 20.17 -9.89 -14.68
C TYR A 626 18.71 -10.16 -14.32
N TYR A 627 17.86 -9.31 -14.82
CA TYR A 627 16.40 -9.37 -14.63
C TYR A 627 15.73 -9.45 -16.00
N PRO A 628 15.45 -10.66 -16.53
CA PRO A 628 14.66 -10.83 -17.73
C PRO A 628 13.30 -10.16 -17.60
N MET A 629 12.67 -9.79 -18.74
CA MET A 629 11.29 -9.36 -18.73
C MET A 629 10.39 -10.51 -18.27
N VAL A 630 9.27 -10.16 -17.65
CA VAL A 630 8.24 -11.14 -17.27
C VAL A 630 7.72 -11.89 -18.49
N ARG A 631 7.32 -13.15 -18.29
CA ARG A 631 6.72 -13.99 -19.31
C ARG A 631 5.38 -14.53 -18.83
N ARG A 632 4.49 -14.78 -19.78
CA ARG A 632 3.22 -15.43 -19.55
C ARG A 632 3.36 -16.94 -19.63
N GLY A 633 2.59 -17.65 -18.82
CA GLY A 633 2.41 -19.11 -18.91
C GLY A 633 1.11 -19.50 -19.65
N GLY A 634 0.63 -18.67 -20.58
CA GLY A 634 -0.63 -18.83 -21.30
C GLY A 634 -0.45 -19.02 -22.80
N PRO A 635 -1.46 -18.63 -23.61
CA PRO A 635 -1.44 -18.83 -25.06
C PRO A 635 -0.41 -17.98 -25.79
N PHE A 636 0.15 -16.95 -25.17
CA PHE A 636 1.21 -16.07 -25.70
C PHE A 636 2.24 -15.76 -24.63
N ALA A 637 3.46 -15.41 -25.07
CA ALA A 637 4.59 -15.20 -24.16
C ALA A 637 4.60 -13.82 -23.49
N PHE A 638 4.10 -12.79 -24.18
CA PHE A 638 4.07 -11.40 -23.73
C PHE A 638 3.05 -10.61 -24.56
N GLU A 639 2.56 -9.49 -24.08
CA GLU A 639 1.69 -8.58 -24.81
C GLU A 639 2.25 -7.16 -24.84
N ARG A 640 2.01 -6.44 -25.96
CA ARG A 640 2.41 -5.04 -26.14
C ARG A 640 1.37 -4.28 -26.96
N TYR A 641 1.06 -3.08 -26.53
CA TYR A 641 0.23 -2.16 -27.31
C TYR A 641 1.09 -1.36 -28.30
N ASP A 642 0.61 -1.26 -29.52
CA ASP A 642 1.12 -0.39 -30.59
C ASP A 642 0.15 0.80 -30.74
N PRO A 643 0.48 2.01 -30.22
CA PRO A 643 -0.42 3.15 -30.24
C PRO A 643 -0.63 3.73 -31.65
N ASP A 644 0.32 3.55 -32.57
CA ASP A 644 0.22 4.08 -33.93
C ASP A 644 -0.74 3.27 -34.77
N ALA A 645 -0.77 1.97 -34.56
CA ALA A 645 -1.64 1.04 -35.28
C ALA A 645 -2.93 0.68 -34.50
N ASN A 646 -3.12 1.21 -33.29
CA ASN A 646 -4.18 0.80 -32.34
C ASN A 646 -4.31 -0.73 -32.25
N ALA A 647 -3.22 -1.40 -31.98
CA ALA A 647 -3.19 -2.86 -31.98
C ALA A 647 -2.48 -3.43 -30.76
N MET A 648 -3.02 -4.49 -30.18
CA MET A 648 -2.30 -5.37 -29.27
C MET A 648 -1.54 -6.40 -30.08
N LEU A 649 -0.24 -6.51 -29.85
CA LEU A 649 0.62 -7.54 -30.39
C LEU A 649 0.85 -8.60 -29.33
N LEU A 650 0.81 -9.90 -29.73
CA LEU A 650 0.94 -11.03 -28.84
C LEU A 650 2.19 -11.85 -29.23
N GLY A 651 3.13 -11.94 -28.32
CA GLY A 651 4.43 -12.58 -28.55
C GLY A 651 4.30 -14.11 -28.72
N GLY A 652 4.96 -14.63 -29.76
CA GLY A 652 4.92 -16.05 -30.11
C GLY A 652 3.73 -16.47 -30.98
N LEU A 653 2.83 -15.53 -31.32
CA LEU A 653 1.69 -15.77 -32.19
C LEU A 653 1.75 -14.92 -33.45
N GLY A 654 1.16 -15.41 -34.56
CA GLY A 654 1.06 -14.67 -35.82
C GLY A 654 2.40 -14.23 -36.42
N GLY A 655 3.49 -14.94 -36.12
CA GLY A 655 4.85 -14.58 -36.57
C GLY A 655 5.53 -13.51 -35.71
N ASN A 656 4.92 -13.03 -34.63
CA ASN A 656 5.55 -12.10 -33.70
C ASN A 656 6.64 -12.78 -32.87
N PRO A 657 7.80 -12.11 -32.63
CA PRO A 657 8.78 -12.61 -31.68
C PRO A 657 8.20 -12.65 -30.26
N GLU A 658 8.65 -13.57 -29.42
CA GLU A 658 8.13 -13.75 -28.05
C GLU A 658 8.27 -12.50 -27.17
N ASP A 659 9.33 -11.74 -27.35
CA ASP A 659 9.63 -10.52 -26.57
C ASP A 659 9.03 -9.23 -27.18
N LEU A 660 8.41 -9.30 -28.35
CA LEU A 660 7.81 -8.15 -29.07
C LEU A 660 8.75 -6.95 -29.23
N GLY A 661 10.08 -7.20 -29.29
CA GLY A 661 11.10 -6.18 -29.35
C GLY A 661 11.38 -5.46 -28.04
N VAL A 662 10.88 -5.95 -26.90
CA VAL A 662 11.22 -5.46 -25.57
C VAL A 662 12.39 -6.24 -25.01
N THR A 663 13.52 -5.60 -24.78
CA THR A 663 14.73 -6.23 -24.26
C THR A 663 15.13 -5.66 -22.91
N THR A 664 15.88 -6.41 -22.12
CA THR A 664 16.44 -5.98 -20.85
C THR A 664 17.96 -5.96 -20.87
N SER A 665 18.55 -5.11 -20.03
CA SER A 665 20.01 -5.01 -19.97
C SER A 665 20.63 -6.26 -19.33
N LYS A 666 21.62 -6.85 -20.01
CA LYS A 666 22.53 -7.87 -19.44
C LYS A 666 23.77 -7.23 -18.79
N ARG A 667 23.89 -5.89 -18.76
CA ARG A 667 25.04 -5.14 -18.24
C ARG A 667 24.69 -4.37 -16.96
N LEU A 668 24.00 -5.03 -16.04
CA LEU A 668 23.64 -4.43 -14.75
C LEU A 668 24.74 -4.78 -13.74
N PHE A 669 25.74 -3.93 -13.65
CA PHE A 669 26.86 -4.09 -12.73
C PHE A 669 26.67 -3.15 -11.52
N SER A 670 26.88 -3.68 -10.33
CA SER A 670 26.76 -3.02 -9.04
C SER A 670 28.10 -2.99 -8.34
N PRO A 671 28.98 -2.02 -8.66
CA PRO A 671 30.23 -1.83 -7.92
C PRO A 671 29.94 -1.34 -6.51
N ARG A 672 30.77 -1.77 -5.57
CA ARG A 672 30.71 -1.38 -4.15
C ARG A 672 32.10 -1.16 -3.62
N VAL A 673 32.32 -0.03 -2.97
CA VAL A 673 33.59 0.36 -2.38
C VAL A 673 33.34 0.82 -0.95
N GLY A 674 34.03 0.23 -0.01
CA GLY A 674 33.95 0.60 1.40
C GLY A 674 35.34 0.82 1.98
N VAL A 675 35.47 1.81 2.85
CA VAL A 675 36.67 2.12 3.59
C VAL A 675 36.34 2.20 5.07
N ALA A 676 37.09 1.49 5.90
CA ALA A 676 37.00 1.60 7.36
C ALA A 676 38.40 1.89 7.93
N TYR A 677 38.52 3.01 8.64
CA TYR A 677 39.76 3.44 9.25
C TYR A 677 39.60 3.62 10.75
N ARG A 678 40.43 2.91 11.52
CA ARG A 678 40.45 2.95 12.98
C ARG A 678 41.41 4.04 13.48
N ILE A 679 40.82 5.08 14.11
CA ILE A 679 41.59 6.13 14.79
C ILE A 679 41.72 5.75 16.27
N GLY A 680 42.79 4.99 16.62
CA GLY A 680 42.94 4.44 17.97
C GLY A 680 41.88 3.40 18.33
N ASP A 681 41.68 3.14 19.64
CA ASP A 681 40.85 2.04 20.11
C ASP A 681 39.35 2.42 20.31
N LYS A 682 39.05 3.71 20.21
CA LYS A 682 37.73 4.24 20.56
C LYS A 682 37.01 4.90 19.39
N THR A 683 37.67 5.08 18.24
CA THR A 683 37.09 5.83 17.11
C THR A 683 37.35 5.12 15.80
N ALA A 684 36.30 4.97 14.98
CA ALA A 684 36.39 4.50 13.60
C ALA A 684 35.69 5.50 12.66
N VAL A 685 36.32 5.74 11.50
CA VAL A 685 35.75 6.51 10.40
C VAL A 685 35.45 5.53 9.28
N ARG A 686 34.23 5.59 8.71
CA ARG A 686 33.83 4.70 7.65
C ARG A 686 33.19 5.51 6.52
N SER A 687 33.47 5.12 5.30
CA SER A 687 32.85 5.69 4.11
C SER A 687 32.58 4.59 3.10
N GLY A 688 31.50 4.72 2.36
CA GLY A 688 31.17 3.77 1.33
C GLY A 688 30.40 4.40 0.19
N TYR A 689 30.52 3.79 -0.98
CA TYR A 689 29.74 4.05 -2.17
C TYR A 689 29.33 2.73 -2.79
N GLY A 690 28.08 2.64 -3.24
CA GLY A 690 27.59 1.44 -3.92
C GLY A 690 26.42 1.71 -4.85
N ILE A 691 26.28 0.82 -5.81
CA ILE A 691 25.09 0.75 -6.69
C ILE A 691 24.30 -0.51 -6.34
N ALA A 692 22.98 -0.37 -6.31
CA ALA A 692 22.04 -1.48 -6.14
C ALA A 692 20.96 -1.39 -7.22
N ILE A 693 20.66 -2.52 -7.87
CA ILE A 693 19.66 -2.55 -8.94
C ILE A 693 18.26 -2.68 -8.33
N ASP A 694 17.30 -1.94 -8.88
CA ASP A 694 15.90 -2.04 -8.50
C ASP A 694 15.39 -3.48 -8.68
N SER A 695 14.99 -4.09 -7.56
CA SER A 695 14.51 -5.48 -7.49
C SER A 695 13.01 -5.61 -7.58
N MET A 696 12.29 -4.51 -7.80
CA MET A 696 10.82 -4.55 -7.85
C MET A 696 10.31 -5.65 -8.76
N PRO A 697 9.44 -6.54 -8.26
CA PRO A 697 8.78 -7.54 -9.09
C PRO A 697 7.89 -6.88 -10.14
N LEU A 698 8.17 -7.14 -11.43
CA LEU A 698 7.35 -6.61 -12.54
C LEU A 698 6.05 -7.39 -12.74
N GLU A 699 5.86 -8.49 -12.05
CA GLU A 699 4.65 -9.31 -12.09
C GLU A 699 3.41 -8.51 -11.68
N ARG A 700 3.53 -7.61 -10.71
CA ARG A 700 2.42 -6.77 -10.24
C ARG A 700 2.00 -5.70 -11.26
N PRO A 701 2.86 -4.78 -11.72
CA PRO A 701 2.47 -3.76 -12.70
C PRO A 701 2.14 -4.34 -14.08
N LEU A 702 2.76 -5.47 -14.44
CA LEU A 702 2.56 -6.16 -15.72
C LEU A 702 1.74 -7.45 -15.59
N ARG A 703 0.91 -7.58 -14.54
CA ARG A 703 0.08 -8.79 -14.35
C ARG A 703 -0.91 -9.02 -15.48
N GLY A 704 -1.26 -7.97 -16.21
CA GLY A 704 -2.06 -8.01 -17.41
C GLY A 704 -3.39 -7.32 -17.27
N PHE A 705 -3.71 -6.61 -18.33
CA PHE A 705 -5.00 -6.02 -18.60
C PHE A 705 -5.53 -6.63 -19.91
N TYR A 706 -6.01 -5.82 -20.83
CA TYR A 706 -6.37 -6.34 -22.14
C TYR A 706 -5.16 -6.99 -22.84
N PRO A 707 -5.25 -8.18 -23.42
CA PRO A 707 -6.46 -8.95 -23.72
C PRO A 707 -6.92 -9.98 -22.68
N MET A 708 -6.20 -10.16 -21.56
CA MET A 708 -6.54 -11.15 -20.54
C MET A 708 -7.78 -10.77 -19.75
N VAL A 709 -7.92 -9.49 -19.43
CA VAL A 709 -9.11 -8.91 -18.81
C VAL A 709 -9.69 -7.89 -19.75
N ILE A 710 -11.00 -7.95 -19.93
CA ILE A 710 -11.76 -6.85 -20.47
C ILE A 710 -12.37 -6.11 -19.28
N ALA A 711 -11.78 -4.99 -18.92
CA ALA A 711 -12.31 -4.05 -17.95
C ALA A 711 -12.89 -2.87 -18.74
N ALA A 712 -14.19 -2.90 -19.00
CA ALA A 712 -14.84 -1.95 -19.86
C ALA A 712 -15.65 -0.93 -19.08
N THR A 713 -15.52 0.34 -19.46
CA THR A 713 -16.33 1.45 -18.99
C THR A 713 -17.12 2.01 -20.15
N PHE A 714 -18.43 2.11 -20.00
CA PHE A 714 -19.34 2.64 -20.99
C PHE A 714 -19.99 3.90 -20.45
N PHE A 715 -19.86 4.99 -21.16
CA PHE A 715 -20.41 6.30 -20.83
C PHE A 715 -20.50 7.17 -22.09
N ASN A 716 -21.26 8.26 -22.01
CA ASN A 716 -21.27 9.25 -23.07
C ASN A 716 -19.98 10.08 -23.00
N PRO A 717 -19.15 10.17 -24.07
CA PRO A 717 -17.83 10.81 -24.04
C PRO A 717 -17.89 12.34 -23.87
N SER A 718 -18.98 12.98 -24.27
CA SER A 718 -19.19 14.41 -24.03
C SER A 718 -19.49 14.67 -22.54
N THR A 719 -18.74 15.52 -21.89
CA THR A 719 -18.92 15.86 -20.47
C THR A 719 -20.29 16.46 -20.20
N PHE A 720 -20.80 17.26 -21.10
CA PHE A 720 -22.17 17.79 -21.04
C PHE A 720 -23.21 16.68 -21.13
N VAL A 721 -23.11 15.84 -22.17
CA VAL A 721 -24.04 14.75 -22.41
C VAL A 721 -24.00 13.73 -21.27
N SER A 722 -22.81 13.36 -20.79
CA SER A 722 -22.66 12.42 -19.68
C SER A 722 -23.24 12.91 -18.37
N GLY A 723 -23.36 14.22 -18.17
CA GLY A 723 -23.97 14.82 -16.99
C GLY A 723 -25.50 14.77 -16.96
N PHE A 724 -26.16 14.90 -18.12
CA PHE A 724 -27.61 15.07 -18.23
C PHE A 724 -28.35 13.91 -18.89
N LEU A 725 -27.66 13.07 -19.67
CA LEU A 725 -28.26 11.98 -20.40
C LEU A 725 -27.83 10.61 -19.86
N PRO A 726 -28.75 9.66 -19.73
CA PRO A 726 -28.38 8.30 -19.39
C PRO A 726 -27.63 7.64 -20.54
N TYR A 727 -26.63 6.81 -20.20
CA TYR A 727 -26.00 5.90 -21.15
C TYR A 727 -26.88 4.66 -21.37
N THR A 728 -27.49 4.14 -20.31
CA THR A 728 -28.31 2.93 -20.32
C THR A 728 -29.45 2.98 -19.30
N ASN A 729 -30.32 2.00 -19.36
CA ASN A 729 -31.38 1.77 -18.39
C ASN A 729 -31.40 0.30 -17.93
N PHE A 730 -32.21 0.00 -16.91
CA PHE A 730 -32.27 -1.35 -16.34
C PHE A 730 -32.72 -2.42 -17.32
N SER A 731 -33.58 -2.09 -18.31
CA SER A 731 -34.04 -3.06 -19.32
C SER A 731 -33.01 -3.33 -20.40
N THR A 732 -32.20 -2.34 -20.78
CA THR A 732 -31.11 -2.50 -21.75
C THR A 732 -29.89 -3.16 -21.10
N GLY A 733 -29.57 -2.77 -19.89
CA GLY A 733 -28.50 -3.36 -19.09
C GLY A 733 -27.07 -3.01 -19.54
N ILE A 734 -26.15 -3.94 -19.36
CA ILE A 734 -24.73 -3.82 -19.68
C ILE A 734 -24.45 -4.58 -20.99
N PRO A 735 -23.68 -4.00 -21.93
CA PRO A 735 -23.27 -4.70 -23.14
C PRO A 735 -22.53 -6.01 -22.82
N VAL A 736 -22.78 -7.05 -23.60
CA VAL A 736 -22.10 -8.35 -23.45
C VAL A 736 -20.64 -8.19 -23.84
N LEU A 737 -19.75 -8.55 -22.93
CA LEU A 737 -18.31 -8.59 -23.18
C LEU A 737 -17.94 -9.96 -23.74
N GLN A 738 -17.19 -9.97 -24.85
CA GLN A 738 -16.68 -11.19 -25.48
C GLN A 738 -15.15 -11.23 -25.37
N GLY A 739 -14.61 -12.42 -25.10
CA GLY A 739 -13.16 -12.64 -25.10
C GLY A 739 -12.59 -12.41 -26.50
N PRO A 740 -11.40 -11.81 -26.61
CA PRO A 740 -10.79 -11.57 -27.90
C PRO A 740 -10.26 -12.87 -28.50
N ASP A 741 -10.34 -12.99 -29.83
CA ASP A 741 -9.60 -14.05 -30.55
C ASP A 741 -8.13 -13.67 -30.62
N VAL A 742 -7.30 -14.43 -29.88
CA VAL A 742 -5.85 -14.21 -29.77
C VAL A 742 -5.04 -14.92 -30.87
N SER A 743 -5.67 -15.78 -31.68
CA SER A 743 -4.99 -16.70 -32.61
C SER A 743 -4.14 -15.99 -33.67
N SER A 744 -4.56 -14.81 -34.13
CA SER A 744 -3.84 -14.04 -35.15
C SER A 744 -2.54 -13.40 -34.64
N GLY A 745 -2.31 -13.34 -33.33
CA GLY A 745 -1.19 -12.60 -32.74
C GLY A 745 -1.31 -11.07 -32.79
N ARG A 746 -2.41 -10.54 -33.38
CA ARG A 746 -2.67 -9.11 -33.50
C ARG A 746 -4.16 -8.83 -33.32
N ILE A 747 -4.51 -7.96 -32.35
CA ILE A 747 -5.89 -7.67 -31.99
C ILE A 747 -6.09 -6.16 -31.95
N THR A 748 -7.19 -5.67 -32.54
CA THR A 748 -7.60 -4.27 -32.36
C THR A 748 -8.38 -4.16 -31.04
N PRO A 749 -7.88 -3.44 -30.01
CA PRO A 749 -8.58 -3.33 -28.76
C PRO A 749 -9.80 -2.40 -28.88
N PRO A 750 -10.90 -2.71 -28.17
CA PRO A 750 -12.03 -1.78 -28.04
C PRO A 750 -11.58 -0.44 -27.41
N GLY A 751 -12.22 0.66 -27.82
CA GLY A 751 -11.87 2.00 -27.34
C GLY A 751 -12.07 2.23 -25.83
N ASN A 752 -12.93 1.42 -25.21
CA ASN A 752 -13.37 1.54 -23.81
C ASN A 752 -12.70 0.54 -22.85
N VAL A 753 -11.61 -0.13 -23.26
CA VAL A 753 -10.85 -1.05 -22.39
C VAL A 753 -9.54 -0.43 -21.92
N GLU A 754 -9.15 -0.75 -20.70
CA GLU A 754 -7.86 -0.34 -20.15
C GLU A 754 -6.72 -1.19 -20.71
N ILE A 755 -5.62 -0.54 -21.06
CA ILE A 755 -4.41 -1.16 -21.60
C ILE A 755 -3.22 -0.64 -20.83
N HIS A 756 -2.41 -1.58 -20.32
CA HIS A 756 -1.10 -1.30 -19.76
C HIS A 756 -0.04 -2.00 -20.61
N PHE A 757 1.07 -1.34 -20.89
CA PHE A 757 2.11 -1.92 -21.75
C PHE A 757 3.51 -1.38 -21.45
N VAL A 758 4.52 -2.06 -22.02
CA VAL A 758 5.90 -1.60 -22.06
C VAL A 758 6.23 -1.26 -23.53
N PRO A 759 6.82 -0.10 -23.83
CA PRO A 759 7.17 0.26 -25.20
C PRO A 759 8.28 -0.66 -25.75
N PRO A 760 8.43 -0.77 -27.09
CA PRO A 760 9.51 -1.53 -27.69
C PRO A 760 10.86 -0.87 -27.41
N GLY A 761 11.92 -1.68 -27.46
CA GLY A 761 13.28 -1.25 -27.20
C GLY A 761 13.82 -1.76 -25.88
N LYS A 762 14.82 -1.08 -25.34
CA LYS A 762 15.50 -1.51 -24.11
C LYS A 762 14.79 -0.97 -22.89
N PHE A 763 14.14 -1.83 -22.15
CA PHE A 763 13.58 -1.49 -20.83
C PHE A 763 14.69 -1.07 -19.86
N LYS A 764 14.62 0.17 -19.38
CA LYS A 764 15.58 0.73 -18.43
C LYS A 764 15.15 0.38 -17.01
N ARG A 765 15.83 -0.61 -16.41
CA ARG A 765 15.62 -0.93 -15.01
C ARG A 765 16.29 0.11 -14.11
N GLY A 766 15.59 0.51 -13.05
CA GLY A 766 16.08 1.47 -12.08
C GLY A 766 17.29 0.97 -11.28
N TYR A 767 18.05 1.89 -10.71
CA TYR A 767 19.12 1.60 -9.78
C TYR A 767 19.30 2.72 -8.77
N VAL A 768 19.74 2.35 -7.58
CA VAL A 768 20.03 3.28 -6.50
C VAL A 768 21.54 3.42 -6.33
N GLN A 769 22.04 4.63 -6.42
CA GLN A 769 23.38 5.01 -5.97
C GLN A 769 23.28 5.42 -4.51
N SER A 770 24.07 4.84 -3.63
CA SER A 770 24.10 5.22 -2.21
C SER A 770 25.51 5.50 -1.75
N TRP A 771 25.68 6.49 -0.86
CA TRP A 771 26.94 6.85 -0.25
C TRP A 771 26.74 7.25 1.20
N ASN A 772 27.80 7.02 1.99
CA ASN A 772 27.81 7.42 3.39
C ASN A 772 29.20 7.82 3.85
N LEU A 773 29.22 8.68 4.86
CA LEU A 773 30.39 8.96 5.69
C LEU A 773 29.94 8.91 7.14
N SER A 774 30.59 8.07 7.96
CA SER A 774 30.22 7.90 9.37
C SER A 774 31.43 7.94 10.29
N ILE A 775 31.24 8.52 11.46
CA ILE A 775 32.19 8.54 12.56
C ILE A 775 31.55 7.82 13.74
N GLU A 776 32.16 6.72 14.14
CA GLU A 776 31.74 5.91 15.26
C GLU A 776 32.70 6.05 16.41
N ARG A 777 32.19 6.32 17.62
CA ARG A 777 33.01 6.53 18.81
C ARG A 777 32.47 5.80 20.02
N LYS A 778 33.34 5.05 20.68
CA LYS A 778 33.04 4.43 21.98
C LYS A 778 33.17 5.48 23.06
N LEU A 779 32.09 5.78 23.75
CA LEU A 779 31.99 6.70 24.90
C LEU A 779 32.07 5.91 26.21
N PRO A 780 32.26 6.60 27.38
CA PRO A 780 32.13 5.98 28.70
C PRO A 780 30.81 5.23 28.88
N ALA A 781 30.77 4.31 29.84
CA ALA A 781 29.60 3.50 30.17
C ALA A 781 29.14 2.54 29.03
N GLU A 782 30.05 2.08 28.18
CA GLU A 782 29.78 1.16 27.05
C GLU A 782 28.81 1.71 26.01
N VAL A 783 28.73 3.03 25.86
CA VAL A 783 27.91 3.71 24.89
C VAL A 783 28.67 3.82 23.57
N LEU A 784 28.03 3.42 22.47
CA LEU A 784 28.52 3.60 21.11
C LEU A 784 27.72 4.72 20.44
N LEU A 785 28.40 5.83 20.11
CA LEU A 785 27.83 6.94 19.34
C LEU A 785 28.28 6.80 17.89
N ASN A 786 27.33 6.90 16.97
CA ASN A 786 27.61 6.98 15.54
C ASN A 786 26.92 8.23 14.95
N VAL A 787 27.68 9.03 14.22
CA VAL A 787 27.23 10.21 13.47
C VAL A 787 27.52 9.95 12.00
N ALA A 788 26.50 9.98 11.15
CA ALA A 788 26.64 9.66 9.74
C ALA A 788 25.90 10.66 8.84
N TYR A 789 26.52 11.01 7.73
CA TYR A 789 25.83 11.53 6.56
C TYR A 789 25.50 10.35 5.64
N VAL A 790 24.24 10.26 5.21
CA VAL A 790 23.76 9.22 4.27
C VAL A 790 23.01 9.90 3.14
N GLY A 791 23.41 9.61 1.92
CA GLY A 791 22.75 10.10 0.72
C GLY A 791 22.47 8.98 -0.28
N ASN A 792 21.44 9.15 -1.09
CA ASN A 792 21.19 8.30 -2.23
C ASN A 792 20.52 9.06 -3.39
N ARG A 793 20.60 8.48 -4.57
CA ARG A 793 19.87 8.86 -5.77
C ARG A 793 19.29 7.61 -6.42
N PHE A 794 18.00 7.58 -6.61
CA PHE A 794 17.33 6.55 -7.41
C PHE A 794 17.21 7.07 -8.84
N VAL A 795 17.75 6.33 -9.79
CA VAL A 795 17.84 6.69 -11.21
C VAL A 795 17.05 5.69 -12.02
N HIS A 796 16.35 6.15 -13.04
CA HIS A 796 15.44 5.36 -13.90
C HIS A 796 14.33 4.67 -13.08
N GLU A 797 13.79 5.38 -12.10
CA GLU A 797 12.63 4.89 -11.37
C GLU A 797 11.45 4.67 -12.33
N MET A 798 10.84 3.48 -12.23
CA MET A 798 9.76 3.09 -13.13
C MET A 798 8.48 3.89 -12.84
N ASN A 799 7.84 4.34 -13.91
CA ASN A 799 6.57 5.06 -13.85
C ASN A 799 5.62 4.60 -14.97
N GLY A 800 4.32 4.61 -14.69
CA GLY A 800 3.26 4.43 -15.68
C GLY A 800 2.86 5.78 -16.27
N ARG A 801 3.47 6.18 -17.37
CA ARG A 801 3.12 7.40 -18.09
C ARG A 801 1.86 7.19 -18.92
N ASP A 802 0.82 7.98 -18.68
CA ASP A 802 -0.37 7.95 -19.53
C ASP A 802 -0.08 8.58 -20.89
N ILE A 803 0.01 7.75 -21.93
CA ILE A 803 0.23 8.21 -23.31
C ILE A 803 -1.02 8.82 -23.95
N ASN A 804 -2.19 8.65 -23.31
CA ASN A 804 -3.46 9.19 -23.77
C ASN A 804 -3.87 10.47 -23.01
N ALA A 805 -2.96 11.06 -22.23
CA ALA A 805 -3.23 12.31 -21.55
C ALA A 805 -3.39 13.46 -22.56
N ALA A 806 -4.40 14.30 -22.36
CA ALA A 806 -4.63 15.45 -23.23
C ALA A 806 -3.65 16.60 -22.94
N PRO A 807 -3.30 17.43 -23.92
CA PRO A 807 -2.69 18.74 -23.68
C PRO A 807 -3.57 19.61 -22.79
N LEU A 808 -2.96 20.51 -22.05
CA LEU A 808 -3.66 21.38 -21.10
C LEU A 808 -4.79 22.16 -21.79
N GLY A 809 -6.01 22.00 -21.29
CA GLY A 809 -7.21 22.68 -21.81
C GLY A 809 -7.83 22.08 -23.08
N ALA A 810 -7.23 21.05 -23.68
CA ALA A 810 -7.66 20.51 -24.98
C ALA A 810 -8.87 19.54 -24.91
N GLY A 811 -9.28 19.14 -23.72
CA GLY A 811 -10.40 18.23 -23.52
C GLY A 811 -10.18 16.82 -24.06
N SER A 812 -11.22 16.01 -24.03
CA SER A 812 -11.17 14.62 -24.50
C SER A 812 -10.84 14.52 -26.00
N ALA A 813 -11.27 15.50 -26.80
CA ALA A 813 -10.95 15.53 -28.23
C ALA A 813 -9.45 15.73 -28.50
N GLY A 814 -8.72 16.34 -27.56
CA GLY A 814 -7.27 16.52 -27.63
C GLY A 814 -6.46 15.31 -27.18
N GLN A 815 -7.08 14.23 -26.74
CA GLN A 815 -6.36 13.01 -26.37
C GLN A 815 -5.75 12.34 -27.61
N PRO A 816 -4.49 11.90 -27.56
CA PRO A 816 -3.79 11.34 -28.73
C PRO A 816 -4.48 10.14 -29.37
N LEU A 817 -5.18 9.32 -28.57
CA LEU A 817 -5.88 8.11 -29.03
C LEU A 817 -7.38 8.34 -29.28
N ALA A 818 -7.87 9.58 -29.16
CA ALA A 818 -9.27 9.93 -29.46
C ALA A 818 -9.68 9.57 -30.91
N ARG A 819 -8.71 9.65 -31.85
CA ARG A 819 -8.89 9.22 -33.26
C ARG A 819 -9.33 7.76 -33.42
N TYR A 820 -9.10 6.92 -32.41
CA TYR A 820 -9.51 5.52 -32.36
C TYR A 820 -10.72 5.30 -31.44
N GLY A 821 -11.37 6.37 -30.99
CA GLY A 821 -12.45 6.31 -30.00
C GLY A 821 -11.98 5.90 -28.59
N ARG A 822 -10.68 6.06 -28.30
CA ARG A 822 -10.09 5.71 -27.00
C ARG A 822 -9.95 6.95 -26.14
N PHE A 823 -10.68 6.96 -25.01
CA PHE A 823 -10.67 8.05 -24.04
C PHE A 823 -10.18 7.59 -22.65
N ILE A 824 -9.92 6.29 -22.49
CA ILE A 824 -9.44 5.68 -21.26
C ILE A 824 -7.93 5.87 -21.14
N THR A 825 -7.43 6.00 -19.91
CA THR A 825 -5.99 6.01 -19.60
C THR A 825 -5.27 4.82 -20.23
N THR A 826 -4.07 5.06 -20.75
CA THR A 826 -3.26 4.05 -21.43
C THR A 826 -1.81 4.14 -20.94
N PRO A 827 -1.50 3.56 -19.75
CA PRO A 827 -0.19 3.64 -19.14
C PRO A 827 0.89 2.87 -19.92
N SER A 828 1.97 3.57 -20.24
CA SER A 828 3.24 3.01 -20.71
C SER A 828 4.22 2.95 -19.54
N TYR A 829 4.71 1.76 -19.20
CA TYR A 829 5.67 1.58 -18.10
C TYR A 829 7.10 1.74 -18.58
N GLU A 830 7.77 2.75 -18.07
CA GLU A 830 9.14 3.13 -18.45
C GLU A 830 9.95 3.54 -17.22
N GLY A 831 11.27 3.27 -17.23
CA GLY A 831 12.21 3.78 -16.22
C GLY A 831 12.83 5.09 -16.68
N TYR A 832 12.36 6.23 -16.14
CA TYR A 832 12.85 7.56 -16.53
C TYR A 832 12.86 8.61 -15.41
N LEU A 833 12.26 8.33 -14.27
CA LEU A 833 12.22 9.27 -13.15
C LEU A 833 13.44 9.14 -12.25
N ASP A 834 13.71 10.21 -11.50
CA ASP A 834 14.77 10.30 -10.51
C ASP A 834 14.21 10.72 -9.15
N SER A 835 14.82 10.21 -8.06
CA SER A 835 14.61 10.74 -6.71
C SER A 835 15.93 10.96 -5.99
N LYS A 836 15.95 11.83 -4.98
CA LYS A 836 17.15 12.18 -4.19
C LYS A 836 16.81 12.21 -2.71
N TYR A 837 17.74 11.71 -1.92
CA TYR A 837 17.65 11.73 -0.47
C TYR A 837 18.98 12.16 0.14
N HIS A 838 18.92 13.01 1.17
CA HIS A 838 20.05 13.43 1.97
C HIS A 838 19.67 13.42 3.44
N SER A 839 20.56 12.95 4.31
CA SER A 839 20.31 12.91 5.76
C SER A 839 21.57 13.03 6.61
N LEU A 840 21.39 13.64 7.78
CA LEU A 840 22.27 13.47 8.94
C LEU A 840 21.59 12.47 9.89
N GLN A 841 22.32 11.42 10.26
CA GLN A 841 21.85 10.36 11.14
C GLN A 841 22.76 10.25 12.36
N VAL A 842 22.18 10.33 13.54
CA VAL A 842 22.91 10.14 14.81
C VAL A 842 22.28 8.94 15.51
N SER A 843 23.10 7.97 15.93
CA SER A 843 22.63 6.83 16.70
C SER A 843 23.47 6.61 17.97
N VAL A 844 22.79 6.19 19.02
CA VAL A 844 23.36 5.86 20.32
C VAL A 844 22.93 4.44 20.67
N ASN A 845 23.91 3.58 20.88
CA ASN A 845 23.66 2.19 21.24
C ASN A 845 24.42 1.84 22.51
N ARG A 846 23.70 1.29 23.48
CA ARG A 846 24.27 0.68 24.67
C ARG A 846 23.73 -0.74 24.78
N ARG A 847 24.62 -1.71 24.64
CA ARG A 847 24.24 -3.11 24.89
C ARG A 847 24.08 -3.33 26.40
N THR A 848 23.31 -4.37 26.79
CA THR A 848 22.98 -4.66 28.18
C THR A 848 24.25 -4.70 29.06
N ALA A 849 24.59 -3.56 29.60
CA ALA A 849 25.64 -3.40 30.57
C ALA A 849 25.00 -2.86 31.85
N ARG A 850 25.25 -3.51 32.97
CA ARG A 850 24.64 -3.18 34.26
C ARG A 850 23.10 -3.09 34.22
N GLY A 851 22.45 -4.04 33.50
CA GLY A 851 21.01 -4.14 33.41
C GLY A 851 20.32 -3.13 32.47
N LEU A 852 21.03 -2.30 31.71
CA LEU A 852 20.41 -1.35 30.78
C LEU A 852 20.82 -1.59 29.33
N PHE A 853 19.82 -1.97 28.51
CA PHE A 853 19.88 -1.87 27.05
C PHE A 853 19.28 -0.52 26.63
N LEU A 854 19.94 0.20 25.73
CA LEU A 854 19.47 1.44 25.13
C LEU A 854 19.85 1.49 23.66
N GLN A 855 18.87 1.76 22.81
CA GLN A 855 19.08 2.05 21.39
C GLN A 855 18.30 3.32 21.04
N GLY A 856 18.98 4.33 20.52
CA GLY A 856 18.37 5.59 20.12
C GLY A 856 18.89 6.04 18.76
N SER A 857 18.05 6.74 18.00
CA SER A 857 18.45 7.37 16.73
C SER A 857 17.72 8.70 16.51
N TYR A 858 18.43 9.62 15.88
CA TYR A 858 17.87 10.86 15.34
C TYR A 858 18.26 10.99 13.87
N THR A 859 17.32 11.33 13.03
CA THR A 859 17.51 11.54 11.59
C THR A 859 16.94 12.91 11.21
N TRP A 860 17.75 13.70 10.54
CA TRP A 860 17.33 14.91 9.84
C TRP A 860 17.51 14.67 8.35
N SER A 861 16.44 14.72 7.57
CA SER A 861 16.45 14.27 6.17
C SER A 861 15.51 15.05 5.27
N ARG A 862 15.76 14.92 3.96
CA ARG A 862 14.89 15.42 2.90
C ARG A 862 14.84 14.44 1.74
N THR A 863 13.63 14.12 1.27
CA THR A 863 13.36 13.31 0.07
C THR A 863 12.64 14.13 -0.97
N MET A 864 13.18 14.17 -2.19
CA MET A 864 12.61 14.87 -3.33
C MET A 864 12.47 13.92 -4.51
N ALA A 865 11.30 13.86 -5.12
CA ALA A 865 10.99 12.99 -6.27
C ALA A 865 9.96 13.61 -7.21
N TYR A 866 9.81 13.03 -8.40
CA TYR A 866 8.74 13.37 -9.34
C TYR A 866 7.43 12.63 -9.05
N ALA A 867 7.47 11.51 -8.37
CA ALA A 867 6.29 10.70 -8.07
C ALA A 867 6.35 10.10 -6.68
N ASP A 868 5.19 9.90 -6.09
CA ASP A 868 5.06 9.20 -4.80
C ASP A 868 5.17 7.69 -4.97
N ASP A 869 5.51 7.00 -3.87
CA ASP A 869 5.53 5.54 -3.84
C ASP A 869 4.12 4.97 -4.05
N ASN A 870 4.01 4.11 -5.04
CA ASN A 870 2.81 3.33 -5.31
C ASN A 870 3.22 1.88 -5.60
N THR A 871 2.60 0.91 -4.94
CA THR A 871 2.87 -0.52 -5.12
C THR A 871 2.61 -1.03 -6.54
N TYR A 872 1.87 -0.26 -7.35
CA TYR A 872 1.56 -0.55 -8.75
C TYR A 872 2.57 0.02 -9.77
N GLY A 873 3.61 0.67 -9.29
CA GLY A 873 4.45 1.57 -10.06
C GLY A 873 4.03 3.02 -9.80
N ASN A 874 5.01 3.92 -9.78
CA ASN A 874 4.75 5.32 -9.53
C ASN A 874 3.83 5.90 -10.60
N GLN A 875 2.97 6.84 -10.22
CA GLN A 875 2.14 7.59 -11.15
C GLN A 875 2.42 9.08 -10.97
N LEU A 876 2.58 9.78 -12.10
CA LEU A 876 2.63 11.23 -12.08
C LEU A 876 1.26 11.80 -11.74
N ARG A 877 1.23 12.81 -10.90
CA ARG A 877 -0.01 13.54 -10.59
C ARG A 877 -0.48 14.33 -11.80
N PHE A 878 0.45 14.99 -12.50
CA PHE A 878 0.20 15.79 -13.69
C PHE A 878 0.82 15.14 -14.92
N ASN A 879 -0.01 14.69 -15.85
CA ASN A 879 0.40 13.89 -17.03
C ASN A 879 0.32 14.65 -18.35
N CYS A 880 0.05 15.97 -18.37
CA CYS A 880 -0.15 16.68 -19.61
C CYS A 880 1.14 16.69 -20.48
N PRO A 881 1.02 16.37 -21.77
CA PRO A 881 2.13 16.46 -22.71
C PRO A 881 2.47 17.93 -23.02
N PRO A 882 3.61 18.22 -23.67
CA PRO A 882 3.95 19.55 -24.15
C PRO A 882 2.84 20.18 -24.99
N SER A 883 2.58 21.47 -24.76
CA SER A 883 1.57 22.25 -25.46
C SER A 883 2.00 23.72 -25.53
N PRO A 884 1.37 24.57 -26.34
CA PRO A 884 1.68 26.00 -26.37
C PRO A 884 1.55 26.70 -25.01
N ALA A 885 0.62 26.23 -24.17
CA ALA A 885 0.42 26.74 -22.80
C ALA A 885 1.48 26.23 -21.81
N VAL A 886 2.02 25.03 -22.02
CA VAL A 886 3.07 24.40 -21.20
C VAL A 886 4.06 23.72 -22.14
N PRO A 887 5.05 24.46 -22.66
CA PRO A 887 5.95 23.96 -23.71
C PRO A 887 6.77 22.72 -23.31
N GLU A 888 7.09 22.57 -22.04
CA GLU A 888 7.85 21.43 -21.51
C GLU A 888 6.95 20.29 -20.99
N GLY A 889 5.63 20.46 -21.06
CA GLY A 889 4.67 19.55 -20.43
C GLY A 889 4.65 19.69 -18.90
N CYS A 890 3.88 18.83 -18.22
CA CYS A 890 3.65 18.94 -16.78
C CYS A 890 4.66 18.20 -15.91
N LEU A 891 5.73 17.62 -16.45
CA LEU A 891 6.63 16.77 -15.69
C LEU A 891 7.23 17.50 -14.49
N GLU A 892 7.80 18.69 -14.70
CA GLU A 892 8.50 19.44 -13.66
C GLU A 892 7.57 19.90 -12.52
N LEU A 893 6.28 20.03 -12.79
CA LEU A 893 5.27 20.34 -11.75
C LEU A 893 5.08 19.20 -10.72
N ASN A 894 5.56 18.01 -11.04
CA ASN A 894 5.51 16.88 -10.12
C ASN A 894 6.70 16.84 -9.16
N TYR A 895 7.80 17.59 -9.40
CA TYR A 895 9.01 17.52 -8.58
C TYR A 895 8.80 18.20 -7.23
N GLY A 896 8.80 17.42 -6.17
CA GLY A 896 8.54 17.93 -4.83
C GLY A 896 8.90 16.93 -3.72
N PRO A 897 8.65 17.30 -2.46
CA PRO A 897 8.76 16.36 -1.34
C PRO A 897 7.79 15.20 -1.53
N THR A 898 8.26 13.98 -1.31
CA THR A 898 7.39 12.79 -1.34
C THR A 898 6.39 12.79 -0.18
N SER A 899 5.23 12.15 -0.33
CA SER A 899 4.23 11.99 0.74
C SER A 899 4.79 11.26 1.97
N PHE A 900 5.86 10.50 1.78
CA PHE A 900 6.57 9.78 2.83
C PHE A 900 7.84 10.50 3.32
N ASP A 901 8.11 11.75 2.94
CA ASP A 901 9.20 12.55 3.53
C ASP A 901 8.96 12.81 5.02
N ARG A 902 10.00 12.66 5.83
CA ARG A 902 10.00 12.94 7.27
C ARG A 902 11.26 13.70 7.62
N THR A 903 11.16 15.02 7.72
CA THR A 903 12.32 15.88 7.90
C THR A 903 13.05 15.59 9.21
N HIS A 904 12.33 15.37 10.31
CA HIS A 904 12.91 15.05 11.62
C HIS A 904 12.28 13.79 12.19
N MET A 905 13.11 12.86 12.62
CA MET A 905 12.69 11.62 13.28
C MET A 905 13.61 11.34 14.47
N ALA A 906 13.05 11.23 15.66
CA ALA A 906 13.76 10.80 16.88
C ALA A 906 13.11 9.52 17.41
N LYS A 907 13.91 8.52 17.73
CA LYS A 907 13.46 7.21 18.20
C LYS A 907 14.37 6.70 19.30
N ALA A 908 13.78 6.03 20.29
CA ALA A 908 14.55 5.38 21.34
C ALA A 908 13.81 4.13 21.82
N ALA A 909 14.55 3.10 22.16
CA ALA A 909 14.05 1.92 22.83
C ALA A 909 14.98 1.55 23.97
N PHE A 910 14.43 1.15 25.10
CA PHE A 910 15.21 0.74 26.25
C PHE A 910 14.56 -0.45 26.96
N VAL A 911 15.41 -1.25 27.58
CA VAL A 911 15.05 -2.33 28.52
C VAL A 911 15.96 -2.13 29.73
N TRP A 912 15.38 -1.79 30.87
CA TRP A 912 16.12 -1.47 32.08
C TRP A 912 15.69 -2.38 33.23
N GLU A 913 16.55 -3.27 33.63
CA GLU A 913 16.45 -4.03 34.85
C GLU A 913 16.73 -3.09 36.03
N LEU A 914 15.73 -2.84 36.85
CA LEU A 914 15.86 -1.90 37.96
C LEU A 914 16.89 -2.43 38.98
N PRO A 915 17.76 -1.57 39.56
CA PRO A 915 18.88 -1.98 40.38
C PRO A 915 18.46 -2.33 41.82
N PHE A 916 17.25 -2.88 42.00
CA PHE A 916 16.70 -3.25 43.34
C PHE A 916 16.71 -4.75 43.56
N GLY A 917 16.86 -5.18 44.81
CA GLY A 917 16.74 -6.58 45.23
C GLY A 917 18.05 -7.35 45.36
N ALA A 918 17.95 -8.65 45.56
CA ALA A 918 19.13 -9.50 45.79
C ALA A 918 20.04 -9.52 44.56
N GLY A 919 21.34 -9.34 44.77
CA GLY A 919 22.34 -9.31 43.71
C GLY A 919 22.50 -7.96 43.00
N HIS A 920 21.66 -6.97 43.33
CA HIS A 920 21.69 -5.63 42.75
C HIS A 920 22.30 -4.59 43.71
N ALA A 921 22.55 -3.36 43.16
CA ALA A 921 23.21 -2.27 43.91
C ALA A 921 22.37 -1.78 45.12
N LEU A 922 21.03 -1.82 44.98
CA LEU A 922 20.07 -1.41 46.02
C LEU A 922 19.39 -2.63 46.59
N LYS A 923 20.06 -3.34 47.51
CA LYS A 923 19.54 -4.52 48.19
C LYS A 923 19.16 -4.18 49.65
N SER A 924 18.09 -4.82 50.15
CA SER A 924 17.72 -4.81 51.59
C SER A 924 18.47 -5.90 52.34
N SER A 925 18.62 -5.73 53.66
CA SER A 925 19.07 -6.81 54.52
C SER A 925 18.03 -7.93 54.71
N HIS A 926 16.76 -7.65 54.47
CA HIS A 926 15.64 -8.59 54.53
C HIS A 926 15.34 -9.25 53.21
N GLN A 927 15.36 -10.60 53.18
CA GLN A 927 15.11 -11.39 51.96
C GLN A 927 13.69 -11.19 51.40
N ALA A 928 12.66 -11.09 52.26
CA ALA A 928 11.30 -10.83 51.82
C ALA A 928 11.15 -9.49 51.10
N VAL A 929 11.85 -8.43 51.55
CA VAL A 929 11.87 -7.13 50.90
C VAL A 929 12.57 -7.25 49.57
N ASN A 930 13.70 -7.94 49.45
CA ASN A 930 14.39 -8.16 48.17
C ASN A 930 13.54 -8.93 47.17
N THR A 931 12.68 -9.86 47.60
CA THR A 931 11.76 -10.58 46.72
C THR A 931 10.68 -9.65 46.16
N VAL A 932 10.20 -8.67 46.93
CA VAL A 932 9.18 -7.70 46.49
C VAL A 932 9.77 -6.61 45.59
N ILE A 933 10.93 -6.04 45.96
CA ILE A 933 11.54 -4.93 45.23
C ILE A 933 12.41 -5.38 44.05
N GLY A 934 12.85 -6.66 44.04
CA GLY A 934 13.72 -7.21 43.01
C GLY A 934 12.98 -7.73 41.77
N GLY A 935 13.71 -7.92 40.69
CA GLY A 935 13.18 -8.50 39.44
C GLY A 935 12.32 -7.57 38.56
N TRP A 936 12.23 -6.30 38.93
CA TRP A 936 11.48 -5.33 38.11
C TRP A 936 12.27 -4.87 36.91
N GLN A 937 11.55 -4.76 35.76
CA GLN A 937 12.09 -4.28 34.50
C GLN A 937 11.18 -3.19 33.93
N LEU A 938 11.79 -2.06 33.50
CA LEU A 938 11.11 -0.99 32.80
C LEU A 938 11.51 -1.02 31.32
N ASN A 939 10.53 -1.07 30.43
CA ASN A 939 10.72 -1.18 29.00
C ASN A 939 9.96 -0.07 28.29
N GLY A 940 10.52 0.48 27.21
CA GLY A 940 9.86 1.50 26.44
C GLY A 940 10.35 1.60 25.00
N ILE A 941 9.44 2.03 24.12
CA ILE A 941 9.74 2.52 22.76
C ILE A 941 9.18 3.92 22.66
N PHE A 942 10.02 4.84 22.26
CA PHE A 942 9.67 6.25 22.05
C PHE A 942 9.91 6.61 20.58
N THR A 943 8.96 7.28 19.94
CA THR A 943 9.07 7.77 18.56
C THR A 943 8.43 9.14 18.45
N VAL A 944 9.18 10.09 17.92
CA VAL A 944 8.70 11.41 17.52
C VAL A 944 9.17 11.68 16.10
N MET A 945 8.28 12.12 15.23
CA MET A 945 8.60 12.49 13.86
C MET A 945 7.69 13.61 13.35
N ASN A 946 8.14 14.35 12.34
CA ASN A 946 7.30 15.28 11.61
C ASN A 946 6.13 14.54 10.94
N GLY A 947 5.02 15.23 10.73
CA GLY A 947 3.93 14.78 9.86
C GLY A 947 4.38 14.60 8.41
N ALA A 948 3.55 13.92 7.63
CA ALA A 948 3.71 13.86 6.19
C ALA A 948 3.54 15.25 5.57
N PRO A 949 4.21 15.57 4.46
CA PRO A 949 3.86 16.70 3.64
C PRO A 949 2.37 16.65 3.28
N LEU A 950 1.68 17.76 3.46
CA LEU A 950 0.25 17.86 3.14
C LEU A 950 0.10 18.07 1.64
N GLN A 951 -0.73 17.25 1.04
CA GLN A 951 -1.14 17.42 -0.35
C GLN A 951 -2.52 18.08 -0.36
N ILE A 952 -2.59 19.26 -0.95
CA ILE A 952 -3.85 19.98 -1.10
C ILE A 952 -4.36 19.72 -2.50
N SER A 953 -5.58 19.23 -2.60
CA SER A 953 -6.26 18.94 -3.86
C SER A 953 -7.64 19.57 -3.85
N GLN A 954 -8.12 19.86 -5.02
CA GLN A 954 -9.46 20.35 -5.25
C GLN A 954 -10.33 19.18 -5.72
N SER A 955 -11.48 18.98 -5.07
CA SER A 955 -12.41 17.88 -5.40
C SER A 955 -13.12 18.05 -6.73
N ARG A 956 -13.19 19.28 -7.24
CA ARG A 956 -13.77 19.59 -8.54
C ARG A 956 -12.68 20.09 -9.48
N ASN A 957 -12.71 19.53 -10.67
CA ASN A 957 -11.76 19.84 -11.72
C ASN A 957 -12.48 20.67 -12.81
N GLY A 958 -12.17 21.98 -12.87
CA GLY A 958 -12.60 22.84 -13.99
C GLY A 958 -11.68 22.70 -15.19
N LEU A 959 -10.53 22.05 -15.01
CA LEU A 959 -9.52 21.86 -16.04
C LEU A 959 -10.02 20.88 -17.11
N ASN A 960 -10.11 21.37 -18.33
CA ASN A 960 -10.51 20.55 -19.48
C ASN A 960 -9.33 19.69 -19.97
N THR A 961 -8.78 18.85 -19.08
CA THR A 961 -7.58 18.03 -19.32
C THR A 961 -7.77 16.67 -18.71
N PRO A 962 -8.30 15.67 -19.44
CA PRO A 962 -8.43 14.30 -18.94
C PRO A 962 -7.11 13.74 -18.42
N GLY A 963 -7.15 13.10 -17.26
CA GLY A 963 -5.97 12.48 -16.61
C GLY A 963 -5.09 13.43 -15.78
N THR A 964 -5.43 14.73 -15.71
CA THR A 964 -4.68 15.72 -14.94
C THR A 964 -5.60 16.43 -13.95
N PRO A 965 -5.38 16.31 -12.63
CA PRO A 965 -6.17 17.02 -11.63
C PRO A 965 -5.83 18.51 -11.61
N GLN A 966 -6.75 19.33 -11.11
CA GLN A 966 -6.55 20.77 -10.89
C GLN A 966 -6.23 21.02 -9.42
N ASN A 967 -5.29 21.93 -9.19
CA ASN A 967 -5.00 22.46 -7.86
C ASN A 967 -5.74 23.79 -7.62
N PRO A 968 -6.09 24.13 -6.37
CA PRO A 968 -6.51 25.48 -6.02
C PRO A 968 -5.34 26.46 -6.11
N TYR A 969 -5.65 27.76 -6.08
CA TYR A 969 -4.65 28.81 -5.92
C TYR A 969 -4.35 29.06 -4.43
N VAL A 970 -3.09 29.31 -4.12
CA VAL A 970 -2.70 29.93 -2.85
C VAL A 970 -2.85 31.43 -3.00
N ALA A 971 -3.91 31.98 -2.40
CA ALA A 971 -4.19 33.42 -2.42
C ALA A 971 -3.32 34.19 -1.40
N ARG A 972 -2.93 33.53 -0.31
CA ARG A 972 -2.04 34.05 0.73
C ARG A 972 -1.32 32.93 1.45
N GLN A 973 -0.24 33.27 2.17
CA GLN A 973 0.51 32.30 2.96
C GLN A 973 -0.44 31.51 3.89
N PRO A 974 -0.47 30.16 3.83
CA PRO A 974 -1.22 29.38 4.80
C PRO A 974 -0.67 29.57 6.20
N GLU A 975 -1.46 30.15 7.09
CA GLU A 975 -1.09 30.35 8.48
C GLU A 975 -1.69 29.25 9.35
N TYR A 976 -0.92 28.75 10.30
CA TYR A 976 -1.39 27.81 11.31
C TYR A 976 -2.21 28.57 12.35
N ILE A 977 -3.51 28.30 12.42
CA ILE A 977 -4.44 29.07 13.28
C ILE A 977 -4.98 28.27 14.47
N LYS A 978 -5.03 26.95 14.40
CA LYS A 978 -5.61 26.05 15.42
C LYS A 978 -6.89 26.64 16.05
N LYS A 979 -7.85 27.00 15.24
CA LYS A 979 -9.11 27.57 15.69
C LYS A 979 -10.18 26.50 15.77
N GLU A 980 -10.89 26.42 16.89
CA GLU A 980 -12.08 25.60 16.99
C GLU A 980 -13.15 26.11 16.04
N ALA A 981 -13.66 25.27 15.19
CA ALA A 981 -14.81 25.55 14.33
C ALA A 981 -16.01 24.77 14.84
N SER A 982 -17.08 25.44 15.18
CA SER A 982 -18.37 24.80 15.37
C SER A 982 -19.17 24.91 14.08
N PHE A 983 -19.36 23.79 13.40
CA PHE A 983 -20.45 23.62 12.43
C PHE A 983 -21.59 22.97 13.18
N ASP A 984 -22.83 23.28 12.87
CA ASP A 984 -24.09 22.95 13.59
C ASP A 984 -24.28 21.52 14.15
N ALA A 985 -23.37 20.64 14.00
CA ALA A 985 -23.27 19.31 14.63
C ALA A 985 -21.84 18.80 14.77
N TYR A 986 -20.81 19.60 14.42
CA TYR A 986 -19.42 19.22 14.42
C TYR A 986 -18.57 20.29 15.08
N SER A 987 -17.89 19.92 16.16
CA SER A 987 -16.70 20.64 16.60
C SER A 987 -15.52 20.15 15.76
N GLY A 988 -15.02 20.96 14.85
CA GLY A 988 -13.80 20.72 14.09
C GLY A 988 -12.69 21.64 14.55
N ILE A 989 -11.46 21.31 14.24
CA ILE A 989 -10.29 22.19 14.43
C ILE A 989 -9.78 22.60 13.06
N TYR A 990 -9.84 23.89 12.74
CA TYR A 990 -9.09 24.41 11.61
C TYR A 990 -7.61 24.54 12.01
N TRP A 991 -6.77 23.77 11.34
CA TRP A 991 -5.32 23.86 11.52
C TRP A 991 -4.73 25.00 10.71
N PHE A 992 -5.32 25.28 9.55
CA PHE A 992 -4.90 26.35 8.66
C PHE A 992 -6.06 27.30 8.37
N ASN A 993 -5.72 28.52 8.01
CA ASN A 993 -6.67 29.48 7.48
C ASN A 993 -7.24 28.97 6.13
N PRO A 994 -8.54 28.61 6.05
CA PRO A 994 -9.14 28.08 4.82
C PRO A 994 -9.13 29.10 3.67
N ASP A 995 -9.21 30.41 3.99
CA ASP A 995 -9.19 31.48 2.99
C ASP A 995 -7.82 31.65 2.31
N ALA A 996 -6.79 30.92 2.78
CA ALA A 996 -5.50 30.88 2.08
C ALA A 996 -5.60 30.16 0.73
N PHE A 997 -6.63 29.32 0.53
CA PHE A 997 -6.83 28.52 -0.67
C PHE A 997 -8.08 28.96 -1.41
N VAL A 998 -7.94 29.32 -2.67
CA VAL A 998 -9.05 29.70 -3.54
C VAL A 998 -9.25 28.62 -4.61
N PRO A 999 -10.46 28.09 -4.80
CA PRO A 999 -10.74 27.13 -5.86
C PRO A 999 -10.39 27.70 -7.23
N ASN A 1000 -9.74 26.87 -8.05
CA ASN A 1000 -9.43 27.19 -9.43
C ASN A 1000 -10.43 26.48 -10.36
N PHE A 1001 -11.17 27.23 -11.15
CA PHE A 1001 -12.14 26.70 -12.10
C PHE A 1001 -11.81 27.05 -13.55
N THR A 1002 -10.61 27.55 -13.81
CA THR A 1002 -10.17 27.79 -15.18
C THR A 1002 -10.02 26.46 -15.92
N ASN A 1003 -10.20 26.45 -17.24
CA ASN A 1003 -10.13 25.24 -18.04
C ASN A 1003 -8.74 24.96 -18.62
N ASN A 1004 -7.76 25.84 -18.35
CA ASN A 1004 -6.41 25.81 -18.92
C ASN A 1004 -5.26 26.09 -17.92
N GLU A 1005 -5.54 26.15 -16.62
CA GLU A 1005 -4.52 26.37 -15.60
C GLU A 1005 -4.61 25.34 -14.46
N ILE A 1006 -3.46 24.80 -14.05
CA ILE A 1006 -3.40 23.77 -13.00
C ILE A 1006 -3.58 24.37 -11.60
N GLY A 1007 -3.21 25.63 -11.38
CA GLY A 1007 -3.08 26.28 -10.07
C GLY A 1007 -1.63 26.35 -9.61
N ASN A 1008 -1.38 27.01 -8.48
CA ASN A 1008 -0.03 27.34 -8.04
C ASN A 1008 0.38 26.66 -6.70
N ILE A 1009 -0.27 25.58 -6.30
CA ILE A 1009 0.09 24.80 -5.11
C ILE A 1009 1.05 23.68 -5.47
#